data_5997752a5ecc961d794a7a32de4b2f25
#
_entry.id   5997752a5ecc961d794a7a32de4b2f25
#
_cell.length_a   1.000
_cell.length_b   1.000
_cell.length_c   1.000
_cell.angle_alpha   90.00
_cell.angle_beta   90.00
_cell.angle_gamma   90.00
#
_symmetry.space_group_name_H-M   'P 1'
#
loop_
_entity.id
_entity.type
_entity.pdbx_description
1 polymer ?
#
loop_
_entity_poly.entity_id
_entity_poly.type
_entity_poly.pdbx_seq_one_letter_code
_entity_poly.pdbx_strand_id
1 'polypeptide(L)'
;MGANDFLNITDRISVLPVIHGSGDFAVEVRDRILKLEPDCVAIPLPPSFQDEVEVGVDGLPFVSMVSVNEDDPSYLRDDESLFDETWEQEKRPEDGLDAEDELPTDETNLSSYNYVPIDPCQPVISALRVAMGERIPRVFIDLEVERFQQDFHTLPDPYALKKVPMEAFAASLLTAAPKPSASSQRAARIRWMADALLELEARYKRIVFVCSAMDWPWIRLACREGPSGDKKLFEVHSGASLNRPRRYGVSEDTLAFLLGEFPYLTYLYEKKREELMGDSNLSIDGVKELLLEARASWLKEHRPAQNWVTPQRLQIFLQYVRNLTLQGRRLTPDLFTLVLAAKQIAGDAFALAILEVAREYPYQREAPEFSEDDFVHVGVDRAVFPDGDVGTLKSRLGGSAVVWRRVSLKPKPTPFEKRDWAQRWNPFGMCSWPPEDDAIESFHTHVREQASALLGEDLARTEKFTTSIKDGLDIRETLRNWHTGDLYVKEIPPARGNLEVVVFLFDTPADPEKYSWRTMWYAEHDQESTLCMYATPFGDNLVGPGIAESRYGGAFFVFPPRYIEDVWRDPRFHYTQTLEERLIAGACFHSRERFIALVSPLPPNSRWRRIARLHNKHLIHIPIGRFSGETIARIRRFHVLNGKNIRSYAARFIQDM
;
A
#
# COMPACT_ATOMS: atom_id res chain seq x y z
N MET A 1 -8.85 16.63 -37.93
CA MET A 1 -7.98 16.98 -36.78
C MET A 1 -7.13 15.79 -36.52
N GLY A 2 -5.82 15.88 -36.74
CA GLY A 2 -4.89 14.80 -36.33
C GLY A 2 -4.87 14.66 -34.82
N ALA A 3 -4.52 13.49 -34.29
CA ALA A 3 -4.43 13.26 -32.83
C ALA A 3 -3.50 14.30 -32.16
N ASN A 4 -2.51 14.79 -32.88
CA ASN A 4 -1.56 15.80 -32.38
C ASN A 4 -2.17 17.20 -32.18
N ASP A 5 -3.28 17.54 -32.82
CA ASP A 5 -3.90 18.87 -32.69
C ASP A 5 -4.80 19.02 -31.47
N PHE A 6 -5.07 17.92 -30.76
CA PHE A 6 -6.02 17.92 -29.65
C PHE A 6 -5.53 18.72 -28.44
N LEU A 7 -4.23 18.63 -28.14
CA LEU A 7 -3.61 19.32 -27.03
C LEU A 7 -3.15 20.76 -27.36
N ASN A 8 -3.30 21.21 -28.60
CA ASN A 8 -2.96 22.57 -29.00
C ASN A 8 -4.11 23.52 -28.68
N ILE A 9 -3.82 24.63 -28.04
CA ILE A 9 -4.74 25.75 -27.86
C ILE A 9 -4.76 26.60 -29.14
N THR A 10 -3.56 26.93 -29.60
CA THR A 10 -3.29 27.64 -30.87
C THR A 10 -2.20 26.88 -31.64
N ASP A 11 -1.81 27.39 -32.82
CA ASP A 11 -0.70 26.81 -33.60
C ASP A 11 0.66 26.97 -32.89
N ARG A 12 0.74 27.83 -31.87
CA ARG A 12 1.96 28.14 -31.13
C ARG A 12 1.97 27.63 -29.68
N ILE A 13 0.81 27.33 -29.12
CA ILE A 13 0.67 26.90 -27.72
C ILE A 13 0.23 25.46 -27.65
N SER A 14 1.10 24.61 -27.19
CA SER A 14 0.82 23.20 -26.87
C SER A 14 0.68 23.04 -25.36
N VAL A 15 -0.34 22.30 -24.91
CA VAL A 15 -0.58 22.07 -23.48
C VAL A 15 -0.27 20.62 -23.14
N LEU A 16 0.38 20.42 -22.01
CA LEU A 16 0.61 19.13 -21.39
C LEU A 16 -0.25 19.03 -20.12
N PRO A 17 -1.45 18.44 -20.20
CA PRO A 17 -2.31 18.27 -19.05
C PRO A 17 -1.79 17.11 -18.19
N VAL A 18 -1.44 17.39 -16.93
CA VAL A 18 -0.78 16.43 -16.04
C VAL A 18 -1.59 16.13 -14.80
N ILE A 19 -1.35 14.96 -14.23
CA ILE A 19 -1.67 14.65 -12.85
C ILE A 19 -0.41 14.91 -12.03
N HIS A 20 -0.51 15.81 -11.08
CA HIS A 20 0.58 16.15 -10.19
C HIS A 20 0.96 14.96 -9.28
N GLY A 21 2.23 14.86 -8.90
CA GLY A 21 2.73 13.81 -8.04
C GLY A 21 2.87 12.44 -8.72
N SER A 22 2.92 12.38 -10.05
CA SER A 22 3.09 11.14 -10.80
C SER A 22 4.39 11.09 -11.58
N GLY A 23 5.22 10.09 -11.29
CA GLY A 23 6.47 9.84 -12.01
C GLY A 23 6.24 9.51 -13.49
N ASP A 24 5.16 8.82 -13.84
CA ASP A 24 4.83 8.51 -15.23
C ASP A 24 4.52 9.77 -16.04
N PHE A 25 3.83 10.75 -15.44
CA PHE A 25 3.61 12.06 -16.06
C PHE A 25 4.89 12.89 -16.13
N ALA A 26 5.76 12.79 -15.13
CA ALA A 26 7.04 13.48 -15.15
C ALA A 26 7.93 13.03 -16.32
N VAL A 27 7.95 11.72 -16.59
CA VAL A 27 8.64 11.12 -17.74
C VAL A 27 8.02 11.58 -19.06
N GLU A 28 6.70 11.49 -19.20
CA GLU A 28 6.01 11.87 -20.44
C GLU A 28 6.20 13.38 -20.75
N VAL A 29 6.14 14.25 -19.74
CA VAL A 29 6.39 15.69 -19.89
C VAL A 29 7.81 15.94 -20.38
N ARG A 30 8.82 15.29 -19.77
CA ARG A 30 10.20 15.37 -20.23
C ARG A 30 10.33 15.01 -21.70
N ASP A 31 9.82 13.84 -22.08
CA ASP A 31 9.93 13.32 -23.44
C ASP A 31 9.19 14.21 -24.45
N ARG A 32 8.06 14.79 -24.08
CA ARG A 32 7.31 15.73 -24.90
C ARG A 32 8.04 17.05 -25.10
N ILE A 33 8.60 17.63 -24.05
CA ILE A 33 9.36 18.88 -24.16
C ILE A 33 10.57 18.69 -25.09
N LEU A 34 11.32 17.59 -24.91
CA LEU A 34 12.45 17.27 -25.77
C LEU A 34 12.07 17.06 -27.24
N LYS A 35 10.89 16.47 -27.52
CA LYS A 35 10.38 16.27 -28.89
C LYS A 35 9.83 17.54 -29.52
N LEU A 36 9.19 18.40 -28.74
CA LEU A 36 8.55 19.62 -29.23
C LEU A 36 9.57 20.76 -29.43
N GLU A 37 10.72 20.68 -28.75
CA GLU A 37 11.78 21.71 -28.76
C GLU A 37 11.19 23.14 -28.63
N PRO A 38 10.46 23.45 -27.53
CA PRO A 38 9.83 24.74 -27.35
C PRO A 38 10.87 25.86 -27.19
N ASP A 39 10.48 27.06 -27.52
CA ASP A 39 11.26 28.27 -27.25
C ASP A 39 10.82 28.99 -25.95
N CYS A 40 9.75 28.47 -25.30
CA CYS A 40 9.32 28.90 -23.97
C CYS A 40 8.53 27.78 -23.30
N VAL A 41 8.77 27.59 -21.97
CA VAL A 41 7.96 26.71 -21.11
C VAL A 41 7.20 27.59 -20.10
N ALA A 42 5.88 27.51 -20.14
CA ALA A 42 5.00 28.20 -19.19
C ALA A 42 4.66 27.26 -18.02
N ILE A 43 4.71 27.81 -16.81
CA ILE A 43 4.59 27.07 -15.56
C ILE A 43 3.39 27.59 -14.76
N PRO A 44 2.52 26.72 -14.20
CA PRO A 44 1.31 27.09 -13.48
C PRO A 44 1.61 27.45 -12.01
N LEU A 45 2.60 28.30 -11.79
CA LEU A 45 3.01 28.81 -10.48
C LEU A 45 3.11 30.36 -10.55
N PRO A 46 2.93 31.06 -9.41
CA PRO A 46 3.06 32.49 -9.38
C PRO A 46 4.51 32.96 -9.59
N PRO A 47 4.73 34.12 -10.21
CA PRO A 47 6.07 34.66 -10.44
C PRO A 47 6.93 34.81 -9.18
N SER A 48 6.32 35.07 -8.01
CA SER A 48 7.04 35.22 -6.74
C SER A 48 7.77 33.93 -6.30
N PHE A 49 7.36 32.77 -6.76
CA PHE A 49 7.98 31.47 -6.42
C PHE A 49 9.17 31.13 -7.33
N GLN A 50 9.37 31.84 -8.45
CA GLN A 50 10.27 31.40 -9.50
C GLN A 50 11.71 31.23 -9.00
N ASP A 51 12.29 32.20 -8.32
CA ASP A 51 13.70 32.18 -7.91
C ASP A 51 13.97 30.95 -6.97
N GLU A 52 13.16 30.80 -5.91
CA GLU A 52 13.36 29.73 -4.92
C GLU A 52 13.07 28.35 -5.47
N VAL A 53 12.07 28.23 -6.36
CA VAL A 53 11.76 26.96 -7.02
C VAL A 53 12.87 26.57 -8.00
N GLU A 54 13.41 27.50 -8.79
CA GLU A 54 14.52 27.20 -9.70
C GLU A 54 15.78 26.77 -8.94
N VAL A 55 16.11 27.43 -7.83
CA VAL A 55 17.22 27.04 -6.94
C VAL A 55 16.96 25.63 -6.37
N GLY A 56 15.72 25.35 -5.94
CA GLY A 56 15.34 24.01 -5.47
C GLY A 56 15.49 22.93 -6.55
N VAL A 57 15.09 23.23 -7.78
CA VAL A 57 15.22 22.31 -8.93
C VAL A 57 16.69 22.03 -9.29
N ASP A 58 17.56 23.03 -9.15
CA ASP A 58 19.01 22.86 -9.37
C ASP A 58 19.64 21.96 -8.30
N GLY A 59 19.09 21.98 -7.07
CA GLY A 59 19.51 21.12 -5.96
C GLY A 59 19.06 19.66 -6.05
N LEU A 60 18.22 19.26 -7.04
CA LEU A 60 17.79 17.88 -7.20
C LEU A 60 19.00 16.95 -7.51
N PRO A 61 19.06 15.73 -6.94
CA PRO A 61 17.95 14.93 -6.38
C PRO A 61 17.56 15.21 -4.93
N PHE A 62 18.21 16.13 -4.21
CA PHE A 62 17.80 16.49 -2.86
C PHE A 62 16.40 17.12 -2.87
N VAL A 63 15.48 16.54 -2.08
CA VAL A 63 14.09 17.01 -1.99
C VAL A 63 13.97 18.16 -1.02
N SER A 64 13.36 19.24 -1.48
CA SER A 64 13.08 20.44 -0.69
C SER A 64 11.64 20.91 -0.87
N MET A 65 11.22 21.87 -0.09
CA MET A 65 9.91 22.50 -0.17
C MET A 65 10.07 24.02 -0.20
N VAL A 66 9.40 24.68 -1.13
CA VAL A 66 9.30 26.15 -1.16
C VAL A 66 7.93 26.53 -0.62
N SER A 67 7.88 27.24 0.50
CA SER A 67 6.63 27.62 1.14
C SER A 67 6.52 29.09 1.47
N VAL A 68 5.28 29.56 1.63
CA VAL A 68 4.91 30.92 2.05
C VAL A 68 3.92 30.81 3.19
N ASN A 69 4.22 31.50 4.28
CA ASN A 69 3.26 31.74 5.35
C ASN A 69 2.21 32.75 4.86
N GLU A 70 0.93 32.43 4.96
CA GLU A 70 -0.18 33.25 4.50
C GLU A 70 -0.70 34.22 5.60
N ASP A 71 -0.17 34.11 6.80
CA ASP A 71 -0.59 34.94 7.92
C ASP A 71 0.22 36.25 8.00
N ASP A 72 -0.41 37.26 8.54
CA ASP A 72 0.22 38.59 8.69
C ASP A 72 1.36 38.51 9.72
N PRO A 73 2.58 38.94 9.36
CA PRO A 73 3.70 38.96 10.31
C PRO A 73 3.46 39.77 11.58
N SER A 74 2.50 40.67 11.58
CA SER A 74 2.14 41.47 12.77
C SER A 74 1.44 40.64 13.85
N TYR A 75 0.72 39.57 13.47
CA TYR A 75 0.10 38.65 14.41
C TYR A 75 1.10 37.81 15.19
N LEU A 76 2.25 37.51 14.61
CA LEU A 76 3.29 36.67 15.24
C LEU A 76 4.08 37.41 16.33
N ARG A 77 3.98 38.75 16.42
CA ARG A 77 4.69 39.56 17.43
C ARG A 77 3.95 39.78 18.73
N ASP A 78 2.64 39.60 18.76
CA ASP A 78 1.82 39.83 19.95
C ASP A 78 1.78 38.67 20.92
N ASP A 79 2.19 37.46 20.52
CA ASP A 79 2.20 36.27 21.38
C ASP A 79 3.47 36.07 22.22
N GLU A 80 4.55 36.81 21.95
CA GLU A 80 5.77 36.78 22.81
C GLU A 80 5.52 37.31 24.23
N SER A 81 4.37 37.95 24.49
CA SER A 81 4.04 38.49 25.81
C SER A 81 3.25 37.51 26.72
N LEU A 82 2.90 36.32 26.25
CA LEU A 82 2.13 35.32 27.01
C LEU A 82 2.94 34.12 27.52
N PHE A 83 4.25 34.08 27.27
CA PHE A 83 5.13 33.12 27.92
C PHE A 83 5.61 33.68 29.26
N ASP A 84 4.69 33.79 30.21
CA ASP A 84 5.06 33.98 31.62
C ASP A 84 5.18 32.60 32.30
N GLU A 85 6.29 32.47 32.97
CA GLU A 85 6.82 31.34 33.69
C GLU A 85 5.81 30.66 34.61
N THR A 86 5.23 29.53 34.25
CA THR A 86 4.75 28.55 35.22
C THR A 86 4.65 27.15 34.61
N TRP A 87 5.79 26.52 34.33
CA TRP A 87 5.84 25.06 34.26
C TRP A 87 6.48 24.52 35.53
N GLU A 88 5.74 24.57 36.62
CA GLU A 88 6.04 23.75 37.79
C GLU A 88 5.71 22.29 37.49
N GLN A 89 6.68 21.48 37.78
CA GLN A 89 6.72 20.03 37.73
C GLN A 89 5.45 19.40 38.31
N GLU A 90 4.61 18.81 37.47
CA GLU A 90 3.68 17.77 37.94
C GLU A 90 4.20 16.38 37.57
N LYS A 91 4.33 15.61 38.62
CA LYS A 91 4.80 14.23 38.69
C LYS A 91 3.93 13.33 37.80
N ARG A 92 4.59 12.51 36.99
CA ARG A 92 3.98 11.33 36.34
C ARG A 92 3.37 10.41 37.38
N PRO A 93 2.14 9.96 37.24
CA PRO A 93 1.68 8.74 37.88
C PRO A 93 2.16 7.54 37.05
N GLU A 94 2.84 6.64 37.66
CA GLU A 94 3.02 5.27 37.18
C GLU A 94 1.67 4.54 37.23
N ASP A 95 1.45 3.68 36.26
CA ASP A 95 0.41 2.67 36.11
C ASP A 95 -0.84 3.07 35.28
N GLY A 96 -0.97 2.29 34.18
CA GLY A 96 -2.24 2.07 33.50
C GLY A 96 -2.21 2.25 32.00
N LEU A 97 -2.24 1.13 31.33
CA LEU A 97 -2.56 0.88 29.94
C LEU A 97 -3.76 1.71 29.44
N ASP A 98 -3.72 2.04 28.14
CA ASP A 98 -4.81 2.65 27.36
C ASP A 98 -5.00 4.16 27.56
N ALA A 99 -4.04 4.94 27.03
CA ALA A 99 -4.31 6.29 26.61
C ALA A 99 -4.28 6.34 25.07
N GLU A 100 -5.43 6.40 24.47
CA GLU A 100 -5.58 6.97 23.11
C GLU A 100 -4.98 8.38 23.18
N ASP A 101 -3.82 8.58 22.58
CA ASP A 101 -3.23 9.91 22.37
C ASP A 101 -4.18 10.71 21.45
N GLU A 102 -5.22 11.28 22.01
CA GLU A 102 -5.91 12.41 21.41
C GLU A 102 -4.92 13.59 21.45
N LEU A 103 -4.35 13.91 20.29
CA LEU A 103 -3.65 15.16 20.06
C LEU A 103 -4.58 16.31 20.46
N PRO A 104 -4.10 17.33 21.16
CA PRO A 104 -4.93 18.45 21.58
C PRO A 104 -5.60 19.09 20.36
N THR A 105 -6.92 19.11 20.36
CA THR A 105 -7.79 19.72 19.34
C THR A 105 -7.99 21.22 19.60
N ASP A 106 -6.93 21.98 19.84
CA ASP A 106 -7.01 23.43 19.75
C ASP A 106 -6.78 23.86 18.31
N GLU A 107 -7.88 23.87 17.52
CA GLU A 107 -7.91 24.34 16.13
C GLU A 107 -7.76 25.86 15.97
N THR A 108 -7.52 26.61 17.05
CA THR A 108 -7.75 28.07 17.04
C THR A 108 -6.55 28.93 16.65
N ASN A 109 -5.31 28.36 16.49
CA ASN A 109 -4.14 29.19 16.17
C ASN A 109 -3.07 28.47 15.29
N LEU A 110 -3.47 27.68 14.29
CA LEU A 110 -2.52 27.08 13.36
C LEU A 110 -2.27 28.05 12.19
N SER A 111 -1.00 28.39 11.97
CA SER A 111 -0.57 29.14 10.80
C SER A 111 -0.95 28.44 9.49
N SER A 112 -1.21 29.21 8.44
CA SER A 112 -1.56 28.69 7.12
C SER A 112 -0.38 28.85 6.15
N TYR A 113 0.04 27.77 5.54
CA TYR A 113 1.12 27.78 4.56
C TYR A 113 0.66 27.23 3.22
N ASN A 114 1.00 27.91 2.13
CA ASN A 114 0.97 27.30 0.81
C ASN A 114 2.36 26.94 0.35
N TYR A 115 2.51 25.84 -0.39
CA TYR A 115 3.84 25.35 -0.76
C TYR A 115 3.90 24.69 -2.14
N VAL A 116 5.12 24.61 -2.66
CA VAL A 116 5.50 23.87 -3.86
C VAL A 116 6.49 22.78 -3.47
N PRO A 117 6.15 21.49 -3.64
CA PRO A 117 7.10 20.40 -3.41
C PRO A 117 8.12 20.35 -4.56
N ILE A 118 9.40 20.37 -4.22
CA ILE A 118 10.49 20.12 -5.17
C ILE A 118 10.73 18.62 -5.21
N ASP A 119 9.82 17.94 -5.87
CA ASP A 119 9.74 16.49 -6.00
C ASP A 119 10.14 16.07 -7.41
N PRO A 120 11.16 15.19 -7.58
CA PRO A 120 11.58 14.69 -8.89
C PRO A 120 10.45 14.08 -9.73
N CYS A 121 9.45 13.48 -9.09
CA CYS A 121 8.28 12.88 -9.74
C CYS A 121 7.15 13.88 -10.02
N GLN A 122 7.32 15.15 -9.69
CA GLN A 122 6.37 16.20 -10.07
C GLN A 122 6.53 16.59 -11.55
N PRO A 123 5.49 16.50 -12.39
CA PRO A 123 5.58 16.82 -13.80
C PRO A 123 6.01 18.26 -14.07
N VAL A 124 5.55 19.22 -13.25
CA VAL A 124 5.94 20.63 -13.34
C VAL A 124 7.42 20.83 -13.02
N ILE A 125 7.92 20.15 -11.98
CA ILE A 125 9.34 20.17 -11.61
C ILE A 125 10.19 19.49 -12.67
N SER A 126 9.73 18.37 -13.24
CA SER A 126 10.38 17.73 -14.37
C SER A 126 10.47 18.65 -15.59
N ALA A 127 9.40 19.40 -15.90
CA ALA A 127 9.41 20.40 -16.99
C ALA A 127 10.43 21.50 -16.74
N LEU A 128 10.50 22.05 -15.53
CA LEU A 128 11.48 23.06 -15.13
C LEU A 128 12.91 22.53 -15.28
N ARG A 129 13.16 21.32 -14.77
CA ARG A 129 14.48 20.70 -14.83
C ARG A 129 14.98 20.49 -16.26
N VAL A 130 14.09 20.06 -17.17
CA VAL A 130 14.39 19.96 -18.59
C VAL A 130 14.65 21.33 -19.21
N ALA A 131 13.77 22.29 -18.95
CA ALA A 131 13.91 23.64 -19.50
C ALA A 131 15.19 24.34 -19.02
N MET A 132 15.61 24.11 -17.76
CA MET A 132 16.88 24.61 -17.22
C MET A 132 18.07 23.94 -17.92
N GLY A 133 18.06 22.61 -18.06
CA GLY A 133 19.13 21.86 -18.74
C GLY A 133 19.30 22.26 -20.20
N GLU A 134 18.20 22.43 -20.93
CA GLU A 134 18.19 22.84 -22.34
C GLU A 134 18.27 24.37 -22.53
N ARG A 135 18.37 25.15 -21.45
CA ARG A 135 18.40 26.60 -21.45
C ARG A 135 17.20 27.27 -22.15
N ILE A 136 16.05 26.66 -22.05
CA ILE A 136 14.78 27.16 -22.58
C ILE A 136 14.24 28.23 -21.60
N PRO A 137 13.76 29.38 -22.07
CA PRO A 137 13.06 30.37 -21.26
C PRO A 137 11.86 29.74 -20.50
N ARG A 138 11.75 30.09 -19.22
CA ARG A 138 10.67 29.62 -18.32
C ARG A 138 9.92 30.85 -17.81
N VAL A 139 8.62 30.76 -17.79
CA VAL A 139 7.77 31.85 -17.31
C VAL A 139 6.71 31.30 -16.38
N PHE A 140 6.67 31.78 -15.15
CA PHE A 140 5.64 31.46 -14.19
C PHE A 140 4.44 32.36 -14.41
N ILE A 141 3.26 31.78 -14.61
CA ILE A 141 2.10 32.50 -15.16
C ILE A 141 0.85 32.43 -14.30
N ASP A 142 0.90 31.83 -13.10
CA ASP A 142 -0.27 31.79 -12.22
C ASP A 142 -0.52 33.15 -11.52
N LEU A 143 -1.75 33.35 -11.05
CA LEU A 143 -2.17 34.55 -10.35
C LEU A 143 -1.50 34.60 -8.96
N GLU A 144 -0.94 35.78 -8.60
CA GLU A 144 -0.53 36.03 -7.23
C GLU A 144 -1.75 36.17 -6.35
N VAL A 145 -1.79 35.37 -5.28
CA VAL A 145 -2.91 35.34 -4.32
C VAL A 145 -2.37 35.44 -2.91
N GLU A 146 -3.03 36.22 -2.06
CA GLU A 146 -2.65 36.39 -0.67
C GLU A 146 -2.90 35.11 0.14
N ARG A 147 -4.05 34.47 -0.03
CA ARG A 147 -4.42 33.21 0.60
C ARG A 147 -4.83 32.20 -0.46
N PHE A 148 -4.06 31.12 -0.58
CA PHE A 148 -4.31 30.09 -1.59
C PHE A 148 -5.46 29.19 -1.18
N GLN A 149 -6.39 28.94 -2.10
CA GLN A 149 -7.47 27.97 -1.95
C GLN A 149 -7.13 26.71 -2.74
N GLN A 150 -6.96 25.62 -2.02
CA GLN A 150 -6.69 24.32 -2.62
C GLN A 150 -7.99 23.64 -3.03
N ASP A 151 -8.06 23.20 -4.29
CA ASP A 151 -9.17 22.41 -4.81
C ASP A 151 -8.79 20.92 -4.83
N PHE A 152 -9.70 20.08 -4.34
CA PHE A 152 -9.52 18.63 -4.35
C PHE A 152 -10.39 18.00 -5.43
N HIS A 153 -9.79 17.21 -6.28
CA HIS A 153 -10.47 16.48 -7.34
C HIS A 153 -10.14 14.99 -7.30
N THR A 154 -11.12 14.16 -7.60
CA THR A 154 -10.86 12.75 -7.88
C THR A 154 -10.30 12.63 -9.29
N LEU A 155 -9.06 12.18 -9.39
CA LEU A 155 -8.35 12.01 -10.65
C LEU A 155 -8.33 10.53 -11.03
N PRO A 156 -8.31 10.21 -12.35
CA PRO A 156 -8.08 8.85 -12.80
C PRO A 156 -6.64 8.41 -12.45
N ASP A 157 -6.43 7.09 -12.40
CA ASP A 157 -5.11 6.54 -12.08
C ASP A 157 -4.09 6.89 -13.19
N PRO A 158 -2.95 7.49 -12.84
CA PRO A 158 -1.89 7.87 -13.78
C PRO A 158 -1.34 6.70 -14.62
N TYR A 159 -1.41 5.48 -14.11
CA TYR A 159 -0.96 4.28 -14.82
C TYR A 159 -1.66 4.08 -16.18
N ALA A 160 -2.83 4.67 -16.37
CA ALA A 160 -3.52 4.64 -17.64
C ALA A 160 -2.65 5.21 -18.79
N LEU A 161 -1.71 6.12 -18.48
CA LEU A 161 -0.79 6.69 -19.46
C LEU A 161 0.14 5.64 -20.11
N LYS A 162 0.41 4.53 -19.43
CA LYS A 162 1.17 3.39 -20.01
C LYS A 162 0.37 2.60 -21.05
N LYS A 163 -0.93 2.82 -21.16
CA LYS A 163 -1.83 2.07 -22.04
C LYS A 163 -2.46 2.95 -23.14
N VAL A 164 -2.61 4.22 -22.88
CA VAL A 164 -3.21 5.18 -23.80
C VAL A 164 -2.33 6.42 -23.94
N PRO A 165 -2.24 7.04 -25.11
CA PRO A 165 -1.48 8.27 -25.27
C PRO A 165 -2.13 9.43 -24.48
N MET A 166 -1.33 10.45 -24.16
CA MET A 166 -1.75 11.61 -23.37
C MET A 166 -2.98 12.30 -23.95
N GLU A 167 -3.12 12.36 -25.26
CA GLU A 167 -4.27 12.94 -25.96
C GLU A 167 -5.57 12.19 -25.65
N ALA A 168 -5.52 10.86 -25.66
CA ALA A 168 -6.69 10.02 -25.32
C ALA A 168 -7.01 10.09 -23.84
N PHE A 169 -5.98 10.14 -22.98
CA PHE A 169 -6.13 10.34 -21.56
C PHE A 169 -6.81 11.68 -21.27
N ALA A 170 -6.29 12.77 -21.82
CA ALA A 170 -6.85 14.11 -21.66
C ALA A 170 -8.30 14.21 -22.21
N ALA A 171 -8.58 13.55 -23.33
CA ALA A 171 -9.93 13.50 -23.89
C ALA A 171 -10.94 12.84 -22.95
N SER A 172 -10.52 11.79 -22.23
CA SER A 172 -11.40 11.11 -21.26
C SER A 172 -11.79 11.99 -20.08
N LEU A 173 -10.98 12.99 -19.74
CA LEU A 173 -11.23 13.92 -18.65
C LEU A 173 -12.23 15.03 -18.97
N LEU A 174 -12.45 15.33 -20.24
CA LEU A 174 -13.35 16.42 -20.66
C LEU A 174 -14.76 16.31 -20.08
N THR A 175 -15.26 15.09 -19.93
CA THR A 175 -16.59 14.83 -19.36
C THR A 175 -16.63 14.85 -17.84
N ALA A 176 -15.48 14.70 -17.21
CA ALA A 176 -15.33 14.58 -15.75
C ALA A 176 -14.82 15.87 -15.10
N ALA A 177 -14.19 16.77 -15.86
CA ALA A 177 -13.63 18.01 -15.34
C ALA A 177 -14.73 18.98 -14.87
N PRO A 178 -14.86 19.25 -13.55
CA PRO A 178 -15.92 20.12 -13.05
C PRO A 178 -15.67 21.56 -13.47
N LYS A 179 -16.75 22.23 -13.92
CA LYS A 179 -16.66 23.65 -14.25
C LYS A 179 -16.42 24.46 -12.97
N PRO A 180 -15.38 25.34 -12.96
CA PRO A 180 -15.16 26.19 -11.80
C PRO A 180 -16.33 27.18 -11.62
N SER A 181 -16.67 27.50 -10.37
CA SER A 181 -17.63 28.56 -10.10
C SER A 181 -17.07 29.90 -10.59
N ALA A 182 -17.88 30.72 -11.25
CA ALA A 182 -17.43 31.98 -11.84
C ALA A 182 -16.80 32.96 -10.83
N SER A 183 -17.18 32.86 -9.55
CA SER A 183 -16.66 33.69 -8.46
C SER A 183 -15.51 33.02 -7.68
N SER A 184 -15.06 31.82 -8.08
CA SER A 184 -14.01 31.11 -7.35
C SER A 184 -12.62 31.62 -7.70
N GLN A 185 -11.70 31.52 -6.76
CA GLN A 185 -10.28 31.81 -6.99
C GLN A 185 -9.72 30.96 -8.15
N ARG A 186 -10.14 29.69 -8.25
CA ARG A 186 -9.75 28.81 -9.36
C ARG A 186 -10.16 29.40 -10.73
N ALA A 187 -11.37 29.95 -10.85
CA ALA A 187 -11.81 30.59 -12.10
C ALA A 187 -10.95 31.81 -12.44
N ALA A 188 -10.61 32.63 -11.45
CA ALA A 188 -9.73 33.78 -11.62
C ALA A 188 -8.32 33.35 -12.08
N ARG A 189 -7.74 32.33 -11.44
CA ARG A 189 -6.42 31.79 -11.82
C ARG A 189 -6.40 31.22 -13.23
N ILE A 190 -7.42 30.43 -13.61
CA ILE A 190 -7.56 29.87 -14.96
C ILE A 190 -7.59 31.00 -16.00
N ARG A 191 -8.36 32.05 -15.72
CA ARG A 191 -8.49 33.18 -16.65
C ARG A 191 -7.20 33.98 -16.77
N TRP A 192 -6.52 34.22 -15.63
CA TRP A 192 -5.25 34.90 -15.59
C TRP A 192 -4.17 34.13 -16.39
N MET A 193 -4.07 32.82 -16.17
CA MET A 193 -3.13 31.99 -16.94
C MET A 193 -3.42 32.01 -18.43
N ALA A 194 -4.71 32.02 -18.82
CA ALA A 194 -5.10 32.12 -20.23
C ALA A 194 -4.66 33.45 -20.84
N ASP A 195 -4.87 34.56 -20.16
CA ASP A 195 -4.45 35.89 -20.62
C ASP A 195 -2.91 35.96 -20.72
N ALA A 196 -2.18 35.46 -19.73
CA ALA A 196 -0.73 35.38 -19.76
C ALA A 196 -0.20 34.53 -20.93
N LEU A 197 -0.83 33.40 -21.24
CA LEU A 197 -0.46 32.56 -22.38
C LEU A 197 -0.64 33.30 -23.72
N LEU A 198 -1.70 34.08 -23.87
CA LEU A 198 -1.93 34.89 -25.07
C LEU A 198 -0.89 36.03 -25.18
N GLU A 199 -0.44 36.61 -24.06
CA GLU A 199 0.66 37.57 -24.08
C GLU A 199 2.00 36.91 -24.45
N LEU A 200 2.28 35.68 -23.98
CA LEU A 200 3.48 34.94 -24.36
C LEU A 200 3.50 34.59 -25.85
N GLU A 201 2.34 34.29 -26.44
CA GLU A 201 2.22 33.98 -27.88
C GLU A 201 2.71 35.13 -28.78
N ALA A 202 2.66 36.39 -28.32
CA ALA A 202 3.21 37.51 -29.03
C ALA A 202 4.75 37.53 -29.03
N ARG A 203 5.41 36.88 -28.09
CA ARG A 203 6.85 36.86 -27.90
C ARG A 203 7.54 35.61 -28.39
N TYR A 204 6.89 34.47 -28.30
CA TYR A 204 7.43 33.13 -28.56
C TYR A 204 6.65 32.43 -29.68
N LYS A 205 7.32 31.52 -30.39
CA LYS A 205 6.74 30.80 -31.53
C LYS A 205 6.24 29.39 -31.15
N ARG A 206 6.88 28.75 -30.16
CA ARG A 206 6.55 27.39 -29.71
C ARG A 206 6.53 27.39 -28.18
N ILE A 207 5.37 27.50 -27.62
CA ILE A 207 5.16 27.53 -26.18
C ILE A 207 4.64 26.17 -25.74
N VAL A 208 5.26 25.58 -24.74
CA VAL A 208 4.71 24.43 -24.03
C VAL A 208 4.23 24.87 -22.66
N PHE A 209 2.98 24.61 -22.36
CA PHE A 209 2.37 24.89 -21.07
C PHE A 209 2.05 23.59 -20.35
N VAL A 210 2.56 23.42 -19.15
CA VAL A 210 2.26 22.27 -18.26
C VAL A 210 1.22 22.71 -17.24
N CYS A 211 0.09 22.05 -17.16
CA CYS A 211 -0.95 22.41 -16.21
C CYS A 211 -1.74 21.20 -15.69
N SER A 212 -2.52 21.41 -14.61
CA SER A 212 -3.42 20.38 -14.11
C SER A 212 -4.36 19.89 -15.20
N ALA A 213 -4.51 18.58 -15.28
CA ALA A 213 -5.43 17.92 -16.20
C ALA A 213 -6.90 18.35 -15.97
N MET A 214 -7.25 18.86 -14.79
CA MET A 214 -8.57 19.38 -14.49
C MET A 214 -8.78 20.83 -14.92
N ASP A 215 -7.71 21.60 -15.09
CA ASP A 215 -7.79 23.02 -15.45
C ASP A 215 -7.64 23.26 -16.97
N TRP A 216 -6.92 22.38 -17.67
CA TRP A 216 -6.61 22.58 -19.08
C TRP A 216 -7.85 22.78 -19.98
N PRO A 217 -9.02 22.11 -19.78
CA PRO A 217 -10.18 22.35 -20.62
C PRO A 217 -10.72 23.78 -20.50
N TRP A 218 -10.65 24.31 -19.31
CA TRP A 218 -11.15 25.65 -18.98
C TRP A 218 -10.19 26.74 -19.41
N ILE A 219 -8.87 26.48 -19.29
CA ILE A 219 -7.83 27.36 -19.83
C ILE A 219 -7.94 27.44 -21.35
N ARG A 220 -8.10 26.27 -22.00
CA ARG A 220 -8.34 26.24 -23.46
C ARG A 220 -9.58 27.02 -23.88
N LEU A 221 -10.67 26.92 -23.12
CA LEU A 221 -11.89 27.66 -23.38
C LEU A 221 -11.64 29.17 -23.21
N ALA A 222 -11.01 29.58 -22.12
CA ALA A 222 -10.67 30.96 -21.82
C ALA A 222 -9.78 31.60 -22.90
N CYS A 223 -8.75 30.88 -23.37
CA CYS A 223 -7.92 31.36 -24.48
C CYS A 223 -8.71 31.57 -25.79
N ARG A 224 -9.70 30.71 -26.06
CA ARG A 224 -10.56 30.87 -27.26
C ARG A 224 -11.53 32.04 -27.15
N GLU A 225 -11.95 32.39 -25.96
CA GLU A 225 -12.78 33.57 -25.70
C GLU A 225 -12.02 34.89 -25.88
N GLY A 226 -10.67 34.81 -25.87
CA GLY A 226 -9.78 35.97 -25.98
C GLY A 226 -9.53 36.66 -24.64
N PRO A 227 -8.70 37.73 -24.59
CA PRO A 227 -8.31 38.39 -23.37
C PRO A 227 -9.51 38.90 -22.55
N SER A 228 -9.42 38.73 -21.24
CA SER A 228 -10.48 39.17 -20.32
C SER A 228 -10.45 40.69 -20.16
N GLY A 229 -11.59 41.32 -20.35
CA GLY A 229 -11.78 42.73 -19.98
C GLY A 229 -12.22 42.91 -18.51
N ASP A 230 -12.46 41.84 -17.78
CA ASP A 230 -13.00 41.89 -16.41
C ASP A 230 -11.89 41.96 -15.35
N LYS A 231 -11.40 43.17 -15.12
CA LYS A 231 -10.39 43.47 -14.09
C LYS A 231 -10.91 43.17 -12.66
N LYS A 232 -12.22 43.23 -12.42
CA LYS A 232 -12.78 43.05 -11.08
C LYS A 232 -12.60 41.62 -10.57
N LEU A 233 -12.66 40.61 -11.45
CA LEU A 233 -12.43 39.21 -11.07
C LEU A 233 -11.01 39.01 -10.51
N PHE A 234 -10.02 39.69 -11.11
CA PHE A 234 -8.63 39.61 -10.64
C PHE A 234 -8.45 40.40 -9.35
N GLU A 235 -9.00 41.63 -9.25
CA GLU A 235 -8.86 42.47 -8.07
C GLU A 235 -9.37 41.84 -6.79
N VAL A 236 -10.41 41.00 -6.85
CA VAL A 236 -10.99 40.29 -5.69
C VAL A 236 -10.07 39.18 -5.19
N HIS A 237 -9.30 38.56 -6.05
CA HIS A 237 -8.50 37.38 -5.72
C HIS A 237 -7.00 37.62 -5.81
N SER A 238 -6.58 38.69 -6.50
CA SER A 238 -5.15 39.05 -6.59
C SER A 238 -4.68 39.72 -5.30
N GLY A 239 -3.50 39.33 -4.87
CA GLY A 239 -2.81 39.92 -3.75
C GLY A 239 -1.46 39.23 -3.60
N ALA A 240 -0.41 39.99 -3.40
CA ALA A 240 0.87 39.40 -3.04
C ALA A 240 0.86 39.06 -1.57
N SER A 241 1.32 37.84 -1.22
CA SER A 241 1.57 37.51 0.19
C SER A 241 2.53 38.55 0.80
N LEU A 242 2.26 38.92 2.04
CA LEU A 242 3.15 39.80 2.81
C LEU A 242 4.52 39.14 3.06
N ASN A 243 4.55 37.82 3.05
CA ASN A 243 5.74 37.01 3.23
C ASN A 243 6.32 36.55 1.89
N ARG A 244 7.65 36.43 1.82
CA ARG A 244 8.35 35.92 0.64
C ARG A 244 8.44 34.38 0.70
N PRO A 245 8.39 33.69 -0.45
CA PRO A 245 8.71 32.28 -0.52
C PRO A 245 10.08 31.96 0.08
N ARG A 246 10.17 30.94 0.90
CA ARG A 246 11.42 30.40 1.45
C ARG A 246 11.53 28.93 1.14
N ARG A 247 12.76 28.49 0.89
CA ARG A 247 13.10 27.09 0.64
C ARG A 247 13.54 26.43 1.94
N TYR A 248 13.01 25.23 2.21
CA TYR A 248 13.32 24.41 3.37
C TYR A 248 13.73 23.02 2.92
N GLY A 249 14.69 22.40 3.62
CA GLY A 249 14.93 20.97 3.53
C GLY A 249 13.74 20.20 4.12
N VAL A 250 13.53 18.96 3.68
CA VAL A 250 12.50 18.09 4.24
C VAL A 250 13.15 16.92 4.96
N SER A 251 12.73 16.65 6.19
CA SER A 251 13.26 15.54 6.97
C SER A 251 13.06 14.20 6.26
N GLU A 252 14.12 13.35 6.21
CA GLU A 252 14.07 12.01 5.56
C GLU A 252 12.89 11.19 6.05
N ASP A 253 12.59 11.21 7.34
CA ASP A 253 11.51 10.44 7.96
C ASP A 253 10.12 10.86 7.49
N THR A 254 9.96 12.06 6.99
CA THR A 254 8.67 12.66 6.62
C THR A 254 8.46 12.83 5.11
N LEU A 255 9.43 12.44 4.28
CA LEU A 255 9.35 12.53 2.82
C LEU A 255 8.09 11.86 2.24
N ALA A 256 7.65 10.75 2.84
CA ALA A 256 6.46 10.03 2.41
C ALA A 256 5.16 10.86 2.46
N PHE A 257 5.15 11.97 3.21
CA PHE A 257 4.00 12.88 3.28
C PHE A 257 4.06 14.01 2.25
N LEU A 258 5.23 14.27 1.69
CA LEU A 258 5.44 15.33 0.70
C LEU A 258 5.45 14.82 -0.75
N LEU A 259 6.11 13.69 -0.99
CA LEU A 259 6.31 13.13 -2.32
C LEU A 259 5.01 12.57 -2.90
N GLY A 260 4.83 12.75 -4.19
CA GLY A 260 3.68 12.20 -4.92
C GLY A 260 3.74 10.69 -5.10
N GLU A 261 4.94 10.14 -5.29
CA GLU A 261 5.24 8.71 -5.29
C GLU A 261 5.90 8.31 -3.95
N PHE A 262 6.01 7.00 -3.66
CA PHE A 262 6.77 6.57 -2.48
C PHE A 262 8.21 7.05 -2.59
N PRO A 263 8.88 7.38 -1.48
CA PRO A 263 10.30 7.79 -1.51
C PRO A 263 11.18 6.82 -2.30
N TYR A 264 11.04 5.52 -2.11
CA TYR A 264 11.78 4.51 -2.86
C TYR A 264 11.48 4.52 -4.37
N LEU A 265 10.25 4.78 -4.79
CA LEU A 265 9.91 4.93 -6.21
C LEU A 265 10.56 6.17 -6.80
N THR A 266 10.49 7.30 -6.09
CA THR A 266 11.16 8.54 -6.48
C THR A 266 12.67 8.32 -6.61
N TYR A 267 13.30 7.57 -5.67
CA TYR A 267 14.68 7.15 -5.79
C TYR A 267 14.95 6.34 -7.06
N LEU A 268 14.10 5.37 -7.39
CA LEU A 268 14.27 4.57 -8.61
C LEU A 268 14.14 5.40 -9.88
N TYR A 269 13.24 6.40 -9.91
CA TYR A 269 13.13 7.32 -11.04
C TYR A 269 14.41 8.16 -11.21
N GLU A 270 14.95 8.70 -10.12
CA GLU A 270 16.21 9.46 -10.19
C GLU A 270 17.39 8.57 -10.57
N LYS A 271 17.54 7.41 -9.98
CA LYS A 271 18.60 6.46 -10.31
C LYS A 271 18.57 6.06 -11.79
N LYS A 272 17.39 5.69 -12.32
CA LYS A 272 17.27 5.37 -13.75
C LYS A 272 17.55 6.56 -14.66
N ARG A 273 17.20 7.75 -14.22
CA ARG A 273 17.52 8.97 -14.95
C ARG A 273 19.02 9.23 -15.05
N GLU A 274 19.77 8.95 -13.99
CA GLU A 274 21.24 9.05 -13.99
C GLU A 274 21.89 7.99 -14.87
N GLU A 275 21.42 6.74 -14.79
CA GLU A 275 21.97 5.60 -15.53
C GLU A 275 21.66 5.64 -17.02
N LEU A 276 20.55 6.24 -17.43
CA LEU A 276 19.97 6.13 -18.77
C LEU A 276 19.90 7.49 -19.45
N MET A 277 21.01 8.18 -19.56
CA MET A 277 21.09 9.38 -20.38
C MET A 277 20.70 9.09 -21.84
N GLY A 278 19.41 9.26 -22.16
CA GLY A 278 18.87 9.15 -23.51
C GLY A 278 18.00 7.93 -23.81
N ASP A 279 17.71 7.08 -22.86
CA ASP A 279 16.81 5.93 -23.09
C ASP A 279 15.33 6.32 -22.86
N SER A 280 14.47 5.96 -23.82
CA SER A 280 13.03 6.15 -23.78
C SER A 280 12.30 5.25 -22.75
N ASN A 281 12.98 4.29 -22.13
CA ASN A 281 12.41 3.30 -21.22
C ASN A 281 12.62 3.63 -19.74
N LEU A 282 12.30 4.84 -19.31
CA LEU A 282 12.25 5.19 -17.89
C LEU A 282 11.07 4.55 -17.13
N SER A 283 10.28 3.71 -17.80
CA SER A 283 9.17 3.00 -17.15
C SER A 283 9.68 2.05 -16.07
N ILE A 284 9.18 2.24 -14.86
CA ILE A 284 9.53 1.44 -13.69
C ILE A 284 8.38 0.52 -13.33
N ASP A 285 8.68 -0.77 -13.14
CA ASP A 285 7.80 -1.66 -12.39
C ASP A 285 8.10 -1.50 -10.89
N GLY A 286 7.71 -0.34 -10.35
CA GLY A 286 8.09 0.07 -9.01
C GLY A 286 7.62 -0.86 -7.91
N VAL A 287 6.45 -1.47 -8.06
CA VAL A 287 5.94 -2.46 -7.11
C VAL A 287 6.81 -3.71 -7.09
N LYS A 288 7.24 -4.18 -8.25
CA LYS A 288 8.13 -5.34 -8.35
C LYS A 288 9.49 -5.06 -7.73
N GLU A 289 10.09 -3.92 -8.05
CA GLU A 289 11.40 -3.53 -7.50
C GLU A 289 11.34 -3.37 -5.98
N LEU A 290 10.29 -2.70 -5.46
CA LEU A 290 10.04 -2.57 -4.03
C LEU A 290 9.94 -3.94 -3.33
N LEU A 291 9.20 -4.88 -3.92
CA LEU A 291 9.05 -6.21 -3.34
C LEU A 291 10.32 -7.03 -3.36
N LEU A 292 11.13 -6.91 -4.42
CA LEU A 292 12.41 -7.60 -4.52
C LEU A 292 13.39 -7.07 -3.47
N GLU A 293 13.46 -5.74 -3.30
CA GLU A 293 14.34 -5.13 -2.29
C GLU A 293 13.85 -5.42 -0.87
N ALA A 294 12.54 -5.28 -0.60
CA ALA A 294 11.97 -5.64 0.69
C ALA A 294 12.22 -7.11 1.05
N ARG A 295 12.13 -8.02 0.05
CA ARG A 295 12.48 -9.41 0.24
C ARG A 295 13.96 -9.60 0.52
N ALA A 296 14.83 -8.88 -0.20
CA ALA A 296 16.28 -8.97 0.02
C ALA A 296 16.67 -8.44 1.42
N SER A 297 16.10 -7.32 1.84
CA SER A 297 16.28 -6.76 3.18
C SER A 297 15.76 -7.72 4.25
N TRP A 298 14.56 -8.24 4.08
CA TRP A 298 13.97 -9.21 5.00
C TRP A 298 14.82 -10.48 5.15
N LEU A 299 15.41 -11.00 4.04
CA LEU A 299 16.29 -12.17 4.06
C LEU A 299 17.60 -11.94 4.79
N LYS A 300 18.14 -10.72 4.76
CA LYS A 300 19.37 -10.37 5.51
C LYS A 300 19.14 -10.49 7.02
N GLU A 301 17.95 -10.19 7.48
CA GLU A 301 17.60 -10.20 8.90
C GLU A 301 17.08 -11.55 9.40
N HIS A 302 16.53 -12.37 8.50
CA HIS A 302 15.91 -13.64 8.83
C HIS A 302 16.76 -14.80 8.31
N ARG A 303 16.90 -15.85 9.13
CA ARG A 303 17.69 -17.03 8.74
C ARG A 303 17.04 -17.75 7.56
N PRO A 304 17.83 -18.41 6.66
CA PRO A 304 17.32 -19.14 5.50
C PRO A 304 16.23 -20.15 5.82
N ALA A 305 16.28 -20.76 7.00
CA ALA A 305 15.27 -21.71 7.49
C ALA A 305 13.87 -21.11 7.65
N GLN A 306 13.77 -19.77 7.78
CA GLN A 306 12.50 -19.04 7.91
C GLN A 306 12.06 -18.36 6.61
N ASN A 307 12.65 -18.74 5.47
CA ASN A 307 12.33 -18.12 4.19
C ASN A 307 10.97 -18.59 3.66
N TRP A 308 9.91 -18.01 4.16
CA TRP A 308 8.56 -18.22 3.65
C TRP A 308 8.09 -17.16 2.66
N VAL A 309 8.88 -16.14 2.38
CA VAL A 309 8.64 -15.20 1.28
C VAL A 309 9.18 -15.83 -0.02
N THR A 310 8.55 -16.92 -0.42
CA THR A 310 8.89 -17.65 -1.65
C THR A 310 8.34 -16.94 -2.88
N PRO A 311 8.88 -17.19 -4.10
CA PRO A 311 8.30 -16.66 -5.34
C PRO A 311 6.81 -16.96 -5.52
N GLN A 312 6.36 -18.12 -5.08
CA GLN A 312 4.94 -18.49 -5.14
C GLN A 312 4.09 -17.62 -4.21
N ARG A 313 4.55 -17.33 -2.99
CA ARG A 313 3.86 -16.40 -2.09
C ARG A 313 3.85 -14.98 -2.63
N LEU A 314 4.94 -14.53 -3.24
CA LEU A 314 4.96 -13.24 -3.91
C LEU A 314 3.97 -13.17 -5.07
N GLN A 315 3.78 -14.26 -5.80
CA GLN A 315 2.75 -14.34 -6.84
C GLN A 315 1.34 -14.19 -6.25
N ILE A 316 1.04 -14.90 -5.16
CA ILE A 316 -0.25 -14.80 -4.44
C ILE A 316 -0.42 -13.39 -3.88
N PHE A 317 0.64 -12.82 -3.30
CA PHE A 317 0.66 -11.46 -2.81
C PHE A 317 0.30 -10.46 -3.92
N LEU A 318 0.95 -10.54 -5.08
CA LEU A 318 0.66 -9.65 -6.22
C LEU A 318 -0.77 -9.81 -6.73
N GLN A 319 -1.30 -11.04 -6.74
CA GLN A 319 -2.69 -11.29 -7.11
C GLN A 319 -3.65 -10.66 -6.10
N TYR A 320 -3.35 -10.77 -4.82
CA TYR A 320 -4.15 -10.18 -3.75
C TYR A 320 -4.09 -8.65 -3.77
N VAL A 321 -2.89 -8.07 -3.91
CA VAL A 321 -2.70 -6.63 -4.09
C VAL A 321 -3.53 -6.12 -5.26
N ARG A 322 -3.45 -6.79 -6.42
CA ARG A 322 -4.25 -6.42 -7.60
C ARG A 322 -5.75 -6.41 -7.29
N ASN A 323 -6.24 -7.42 -6.59
CA ASN A 323 -7.67 -7.51 -6.27
C ASN A 323 -8.12 -6.39 -5.32
N LEU A 324 -7.31 -6.08 -4.29
CA LEU A 324 -7.58 -4.97 -3.39
C LEU A 324 -7.53 -3.61 -4.11
N THR A 325 -6.56 -3.44 -4.99
CA THR A 325 -6.40 -2.22 -5.81
C THR A 325 -7.62 -1.99 -6.69
N LEU A 326 -8.07 -3.03 -7.40
CA LEU A 326 -9.27 -2.96 -8.25
C LEU A 326 -10.55 -2.72 -7.44
N GLN A 327 -10.66 -3.31 -6.24
CA GLN A 327 -11.76 -3.01 -5.32
C GLN A 327 -11.77 -1.54 -4.90
N GLY A 328 -10.59 -0.95 -4.71
CA GLY A 328 -10.39 0.48 -4.48
C GLY A 328 -10.57 1.35 -5.73
N ARG A 329 -10.97 0.79 -6.87
CA ARG A 329 -11.14 1.47 -8.18
C ARG A 329 -9.85 2.14 -8.68
N ARG A 330 -8.70 1.54 -8.38
CA ARG A 330 -7.38 1.98 -8.83
C ARG A 330 -6.73 0.92 -9.70
N LEU A 331 -5.75 1.34 -10.50
CA LEU A 331 -4.92 0.44 -11.33
C LEU A 331 -3.58 0.17 -10.64
N THR A 332 -3.08 1.14 -9.86
CA THR A 332 -1.85 1.03 -9.07
C THR A 332 -2.15 0.94 -7.58
N PRO A 333 -1.46 0.05 -6.85
CA PRO A 333 -1.62 -0.05 -5.40
C PRO A 333 -0.98 1.15 -4.70
N ASP A 334 -1.62 1.63 -3.65
CA ASP A 334 -1.02 2.52 -2.67
C ASP A 334 -0.21 1.75 -1.62
N LEU A 335 0.60 2.47 -0.84
CA LEU A 335 1.43 1.87 0.20
C LEU A 335 0.60 1.12 1.24
N PHE A 336 -0.57 1.67 1.62
CA PHE A 336 -1.48 1.00 2.53
C PHE A 336 -1.90 -0.38 2.03
N THR A 337 -2.29 -0.48 0.75
CA THR A 337 -2.69 -1.74 0.13
C THR A 337 -1.55 -2.76 0.12
N LEU A 338 -0.32 -2.31 -0.18
CA LEU A 338 0.87 -3.15 -0.18
C LEU A 338 1.18 -3.68 1.22
N VAL A 339 1.19 -2.81 2.24
CA VAL A 339 1.48 -3.16 3.63
C VAL A 339 0.39 -4.08 4.19
N LEU A 340 -0.89 -3.78 3.93
CA LEU A 340 -2.00 -4.61 4.37
C LEU A 340 -1.93 -6.01 3.75
N ALA A 341 -1.68 -6.10 2.45
CA ALA A 341 -1.54 -7.39 1.77
C ALA A 341 -0.33 -8.18 2.30
N ALA A 342 0.79 -7.50 2.56
CA ALA A 342 1.98 -8.13 3.12
C ALA A 342 1.71 -8.69 4.52
N LYS A 343 1.04 -7.91 5.37
CA LYS A 343 0.63 -8.35 6.69
C LYS A 343 -0.20 -9.63 6.63
N GLN A 344 -1.18 -9.69 5.74
CA GLN A 344 -2.10 -10.81 5.64
C GLN A 344 -1.47 -12.08 5.03
N ILE A 345 -0.53 -11.92 4.09
CA ILE A 345 0.04 -13.06 3.36
C ILE A 345 1.37 -13.53 3.95
N ALA A 346 2.19 -12.62 4.44
CA ALA A 346 3.54 -12.91 4.90
C ALA A 346 3.83 -12.45 6.35
N GLY A 347 2.84 -11.87 7.02
CA GLY A 347 2.95 -11.43 8.42
C GLY A 347 3.55 -10.04 8.60
N ASP A 348 3.51 -9.57 9.85
CA ASP A 348 3.88 -8.20 10.22
C ASP A 348 5.37 -7.89 9.92
N ALA A 349 6.26 -8.87 10.08
CA ALA A 349 7.68 -8.66 9.81
C ALA A 349 7.99 -8.31 8.35
N PHE A 350 7.32 -8.96 7.41
CA PHE A 350 7.48 -8.62 5.99
C PHE A 350 6.76 -7.32 5.61
N ALA A 351 5.63 -7.04 6.24
CA ALA A 351 4.93 -5.77 6.10
C ALA A 351 5.80 -4.59 6.56
N LEU A 352 6.52 -4.75 7.68
CA LEU A 352 7.50 -3.78 8.16
C LEU A 352 8.66 -3.61 7.18
N ALA A 353 9.22 -4.69 6.63
CA ALA A 353 10.29 -4.61 5.64
C ALA A 353 9.84 -3.84 4.36
N ILE A 354 8.60 -4.04 3.91
CA ILE A 354 8.05 -3.24 2.80
C ILE A 354 7.94 -1.77 3.18
N LEU A 355 7.45 -1.46 4.39
CA LEU A 355 7.30 -0.08 4.84
C LEU A 355 8.66 0.61 4.99
N GLU A 356 9.65 -0.07 5.56
CA GLU A 356 11.02 0.44 5.72
C GLU A 356 11.63 0.77 4.36
N VAL A 357 11.63 -0.18 3.41
CA VAL A 357 12.17 0.05 2.07
C VAL A 357 11.38 1.12 1.32
N ALA A 358 10.05 1.14 1.43
CA ALA A 358 9.23 2.15 0.73
C ALA A 358 9.56 3.59 1.16
N ARG A 359 10.12 3.77 2.36
CA ARG A 359 10.52 5.09 2.92
C ARG A 359 11.95 5.47 2.60
N GLU A 360 12.76 4.57 2.02
CA GLU A 360 14.16 4.85 1.71
C GLU A 360 14.29 5.84 0.54
N TYR A 361 15.03 6.91 0.79
CA TYR A 361 15.45 7.88 -0.22
C TYR A 361 16.89 8.32 0.06
N PRO A 362 17.89 7.57 -0.41
CA PRO A 362 19.30 7.79 -0.04
C PRO A 362 19.84 9.18 -0.36
N TYR A 363 19.33 9.84 -1.40
CA TYR A 363 19.75 11.18 -1.79
C TYR A 363 19.44 12.26 -0.74
N GLN A 364 18.53 11.99 0.20
CA GLN A 364 18.20 12.98 1.24
C GLN A 364 19.27 13.08 2.34
N ARG A 365 20.14 12.10 2.45
CA ARG A 365 21.21 12.07 3.47
C ARG A 365 22.36 13.03 3.17
N GLU A 366 22.51 13.45 1.90
CA GLU A 366 23.53 14.38 1.45
C GLU A 366 22.88 15.74 1.24
N ALA A 367 22.86 16.59 2.26
CA ALA A 367 22.31 17.96 2.22
C ALA A 367 23.42 18.99 2.34
N PRO A 368 24.15 19.35 1.26
CA PRO A 368 25.31 20.24 1.37
C PRO A 368 24.95 21.69 1.67
N GLU A 369 23.68 22.11 1.50
CA GLU A 369 23.26 23.52 1.57
C GLU A 369 22.35 23.86 2.76
N PHE A 370 21.89 22.85 3.53
CA PHE A 370 20.99 23.03 4.67
C PHE A 370 21.68 22.69 5.97
N SER A 371 21.51 23.57 6.98
CA SER A 371 21.86 23.24 8.37
C SER A 371 20.80 22.34 8.99
N GLU A 372 21.10 21.65 10.10
CA GLU A 372 20.10 20.83 10.81
C GLU A 372 18.85 21.62 11.21
N ASP A 373 18.99 22.93 11.37
CA ASP A 373 17.92 23.85 11.75
C ASP A 373 17.06 24.35 10.56
N ASP A 374 17.31 23.89 9.33
CA ASP A 374 16.56 24.32 8.14
C ASP A 374 15.55 23.25 7.63
N PHE A 375 15.34 22.20 8.41
CA PHE A 375 14.47 21.10 8.00
C PHE A 375 13.05 21.24 8.53
N VAL A 376 12.07 21.01 7.63
CA VAL A 376 10.65 20.91 7.97
C VAL A 376 10.26 19.46 8.17
N HIS A 377 9.49 19.19 9.20
CA HIS A 377 8.85 17.89 9.45
C HIS A 377 7.42 17.92 8.93
N VAL A 378 7.17 17.24 7.83
CA VAL A 378 5.86 17.20 7.16
C VAL A 378 5.03 16.05 7.71
N GLY A 379 3.78 16.31 8.08
CA GLY A 379 2.81 15.31 8.50
C GLY A 379 1.57 15.30 7.61
N VAL A 380 0.50 14.70 8.09
CA VAL A 380 -0.80 14.70 7.39
C VAL A 380 -1.43 16.09 7.56
N ASP A 381 -1.50 16.85 6.46
CA ASP A 381 -2.07 18.20 6.38
C ASP A 381 -1.43 19.28 7.29
N ARG A 382 -0.33 18.94 7.96
CA ARG A 382 0.39 19.85 8.87
C ARG A 382 1.90 19.69 8.72
N ALA A 383 2.65 20.73 9.09
CA ALA A 383 4.10 20.65 9.20
C ALA A 383 4.60 21.41 10.42
N VAL A 384 5.74 20.98 10.92
CA VAL A 384 6.51 21.68 11.95
C VAL A 384 7.71 22.33 11.24
N PHE A 385 7.77 23.65 11.30
CA PHE A 385 8.82 24.43 10.69
C PHE A 385 10.02 24.59 11.63
N PRO A 386 11.20 25.00 11.12
CA PRO A 386 12.42 25.13 11.92
C PRO A 386 12.33 26.12 13.09
N ASP A 387 11.48 27.11 12.98
CA ASP A 387 11.20 28.11 14.02
C ASP A 387 10.26 27.61 15.11
N GLY A 388 9.81 26.34 15.00
CA GLY A 388 8.87 25.72 15.91
C GLY A 388 7.39 25.99 15.57
N ASP A 389 7.11 26.79 14.53
CA ASP A 389 5.75 27.04 14.10
C ASP A 389 5.10 25.75 13.52
N VAL A 390 3.83 25.54 13.87
CA VAL A 390 3.03 24.42 13.37
C VAL A 390 1.93 24.95 12.47
N GLY A 391 2.02 24.64 11.19
CA GLY A 391 1.09 25.17 10.20
C GLY A 391 0.36 24.10 9.40
N THR A 392 -0.82 24.50 8.90
CA THR A 392 -1.56 23.71 7.89
C THR A 392 -0.93 23.92 6.51
N LEU A 393 -0.84 22.85 5.73
CA LEU A 393 -0.19 22.84 4.43
C LEU A 393 -1.18 22.82 3.29
N LYS A 394 -1.01 23.69 2.30
CA LYS A 394 -1.79 23.74 1.05
C LYS A 394 -0.86 23.62 -0.15
N SER A 395 -0.88 22.47 -0.84
CA SER A 395 -0.04 22.27 -2.03
C SER A 395 -0.56 23.05 -3.24
N ARG A 396 0.28 23.83 -3.88
CA ARG A 396 -0.01 24.50 -5.16
C ARG A 396 -0.01 23.52 -6.34
N LEU A 397 0.68 22.40 -6.19
CA LEU A 397 0.74 21.30 -7.16
C LEU A 397 0.01 20.07 -6.60
N GLY A 398 -1.23 20.26 -6.16
CA GLY A 398 -2.06 19.18 -5.59
C GLY A 398 -2.38 18.10 -6.62
N GLY A 399 -2.12 16.84 -6.24
CA GLY A 399 -2.53 15.65 -7.00
C GLY A 399 -3.91 15.13 -6.60
N SER A 400 -4.11 13.83 -6.72
CA SER A 400 -5.31 13.17 -6.21
C SER A 400 -5.37 13.28 -4.68
N ALA A 401 -6.59 13.45 -4.15
CA ALA A 401 -6.79 13.43 -2.72
C ALA A 401 -6.31 12.10 -2.13
N VAL A 402 -5.44 12.16 -1.14
CA VAL A 402 -4.90 10.99 -0.44
C VAL A 402 -5.75 10.72 0.80
N VAL A 403 -6.26 9.49 0.88
CA VAL A 403 -6.98 9.04 2.08
C VAL A 403 -6.01 8.28 2.98
N TRP A 404 -5.66 8.89 4.10
CA TRP A 404 -4.81 8.26 5.10
C TRP A 404 -5.54 7.17 5.87
N ARG A 405 -4.90 6.03 6.03
CA ARG A 405 -5.45 4.88 6.73
C ARG A 405 -4.41 4.31 7.69
N ARG A 406 -4.86 3.76 8.81
CA ARG A 406 -3.98 3.13 9.79
C ARG A 406 -3.93 1.63 9.60
N VAL A 407 -2.73 1.06 9.69
CA VAL A 407 -2.51 -0.40 9.78
C VAL A 407 -1.78 -0.65 11.09
N SER A 408 -2.37 -1.42 11.98
CA SER A 408 -1.68 -1.87 13.18
C SER A 408 -0.66 -2.95 12.79
N LEU A 409 0.61 -2.66 12.94
CA LEU A 409 1.71 -3.62 12.77
C LEU A 409 2.32 -3.91 14.14
N LYS A 410 2.53 -5.18 14.45
CA LYS A 410 3.25 -5.57 15.66
C LYS A 410 4.75 -5.39 15.38
N PRO A 411 5.46 -4.53 16.11
CA PRO A 411 6.90 -4.41 15.97
C PRO A 411 7.59 -5.72 16.36
N LYS A 412 8.79 -5.94 15.83
CA LYS A 412 9.63 -7.04 16.32
C LYS A 412 9.82 -6.89 17.83
N PRO A 413 9.63 -7.96 18.60
CA PRO A 413 9.89 -7.89 20.02
C PRO A 413 11.36 -7.50 20.24
N THR A 414 11.58 -6.49 21.05
CA THR A 414 12.91 -6.02 21.43
C THR A 414 13.68 -7.13 22.15
N PRO A 415 15.02 -7.09 22.17
CA PRO A 415 15.81 -8.05 22.96
C PRO A 415 15.44 -8.08 24.44
N PHE A 416 14.95 -6.95 24.97
CA PHE A 416 14.45 -6.85 26.34
C PHE A 416 13.12 -7.58 26.50
N GLU A 417 12.15 -7.33 25.63
CA GLU A 417 10.85 -8.03 25.64
C GLU A 417 11.03 -9.54 25.44
N LYS A 418 11.92 -9.96 24.54
CA LYS A 418 12.27 -11.37 24.38
C LYS A 418 12.84 -11.97 25.66
N ARG A 419 13.68 -11.21 26.39
CA ARG A 419 14.30 -11.63 27.63
C ARG A 419 13.30 -11.66 28.79
N ASP A 420 12.47 -10.62 28.90
CA ASP A 420 11.41 -10.51 29.92
C ASP A 420 10.36 -11.61 29.72
N TRP A 421 9.92 -11.81 28.46
CA TRP A 421 9.04 -12.91 28.11
C TRP A 421 9.69 -14.27 28.48
N ALA A 422 10.98 -14.43 28.18
CA ALA A 422 11.74 -15.61 28.54
C ALA A 422 11.79 -15.86 30.05
N GLN A 423 11.88 -14.82 30.86
CA GLN A 423 11.88 -14.92 32.32
C GLN A 423 10.49 -15.21 32.91
N ARG A 424 9.44 -14.65 32.30
CA ARG A 424 8.04 -14.90 32.69
C ARG A 424 7.49 -16.22 32.16
N TRP A 425 8.22 -16.86 31.25
CA TRP A 425 7.78 -18.13 30.70
C TRP A 425 7.63 -19.22 31.76
N ASN A 426 6.39 -19.73 31.87
CA ASN A 426 6.10 -20.83 32.80
C ASN A 426 5.77 -22.09 31.98
N PRO A 427 6.66 -23.10 31.96
CA PRO A 427 6.45 -24.33 31.21
C PRO A 427 5.21 -25.13 31.63
N PHE A 428 4.61 -24.80 32.75
CA PHE A 428 3.41 -25.47 33.25
C PHE A 428 2.10 -24.75 32.94
N GLY A 429 2.16 -23.48 32.56
CA GLY A 429 0.96 -22.63 32.31
C GLY A 429 0.83 -22.08 30.91
N MET A 430 1.88 -22.18 30.08
CA MET A 430 1.82 -21.66 28.71
C MET A 430 1.67 -22.79 27.71
N CYS A 431 0.82 -22.58 26.73
CA CYS A 431 0.45 -23.60 25.75
C CYS A 431 1.29 -23.57 24.49
N SER A 432 1.84 -22.44 24.09
CA SER A 432 2.47 -22.34 22.79
C SER A 432 3.53 -21.27 22.67
N TRP A 433 4.36 -21.44 21.65
CA TRP A 433 5.31 -20.42 21.24
C TRP A 433 4.71 -19.58 20.13
N PRO A 434 4.60 -18.24 20.27
CA PRO A 434 3.95 -17.40 19.28
C PRO A 434 4.40 -17.62 17.82
N PRO A 435 5.70 -17.75 17.50
CA PRO A 435 6.11 -18.04 16.12
C PRO A 435 5.65 -19.39 15.58
N GLU A 436 5.54 -20.43 16.40
CA GLU A 436 5.06 -21.74 15.97
C GLU A 436 3.54 -21.72 15.76
N ASP A 437 2.82 -21.07 16.64
CA ASP A 437 1.38 -20.84 16.50
C ASP A 437 1.07 -19.92 15.33
N ASP A 438 1.75 -18.80 15.20
CA ASP A 438 1.58 -17.91 14.05
C ASP A 438 1.81 -18.65 12.71
N ALA A 439 2.77 -19.57 12.66
CA ALA A 439 3.01 -20.40 11.48
C ALA A 439 1.85 -21.35 11.20
N ILE A 440 1.31 -21.99 12.24
CA ILE A 440 0.18 -22.92 12.12
C ILE A 440 -1.10 -22.19 11.74
N GLU A 441 -1.41 -21.09 12.42
CA GLU A 441 -2.63 -20.30 12.18
C GLU A 441 -2.59 -19.59 10.82
N SER A 442 -1.44 -19.06 10.41
CA SER A 442 -1.24 -18.48 9.08
C SER A 442 -1.46 -19.51 7.98
N PHE A 443 -0.96 -20.74 8.19
CA PHE A 443 -1.15 -21.80 7.21
C PHE A 443 -2.61 -22.27 7.18
N HIS A 444 -3.25 -22.40 8.32
CA HIS A 444 -4.67 -22.70 8.42
C HIS A 444 -5.54 -21.68 7.70
N THR A 445 -5.27 -20.39 7.92
CA THR A 445 -5.95 -19.28 7.24
C THR A 445 -5.75 -19.35 5.73
N HIS A 446 -4.52 -19.60 5.28
CA HIS A 446 -4.21 -19.75 3.86
C HIS A 446 -4.95 -20.91 3.21
N VAL A 447 -5.07 -22.04 3.89
CA VAL A 447 -5.84 -23.19 3.40
C VAL A 447 -7.34 -22.87 3.32
N ARG A 448 -7.89 -22.12 4.30
CA ARG A 448 -9.28 -21.66 4.25
C ARG A 448 -9.53 -20.75 3.05
N GLU A 449 -8.62 -19.85 2.75
CA GLU A 449 -8.70 -18.97 1.58
C GLU A 449 -8.66 -19.77 0.27
N GLN A 450 -7.74 -20.73 0.14
CA GLN A 450 -7.69 -21.61 -1.03
C GLN A 450 -8.96 -22.43 -1.21
N ALA A 451 -9.51 -22.96 -0.13
CA ALA A 451 -10.75 -23.71 -0.19
C ALA A 451 -11.94 -22.81 -0.57
N SER A 452 -11.98 -21.59 -0.07
CA SER A 452 -12.99 -20.60 -0.45
C SER A 452 -12.86 -20.19 -1.92
N ALA A 453 -11.64 -20.05 -2.44
CA ALA A 453 -11.40 -19.79 -3.85
C ALA A 453 -11.88 -20.95 -4.74
N LEU A 454 -11.60 -22.19 -4.37
CA LEU A 454 -12.07 -23.37 -5.10
C LEU A 454 -13.60 -23.47 -5.12
N LEU A 455 -14.27 -23.15 -4.01
CA LEU A 455 -15.73 -23.07 -3.96
C LEU A 455 -16.27 -21.97 -4.86
N GLY A 456 -15.57 -20.82 -4.93
CA GLY A 456 -15.93 -19.72 -5.81
C GLY A 456 -15.74 -20.10 -7.28
N GLU A 457 -14.66 -20.80 -7.64
CA GLU A 457 -14.41 -21.26 -9.01
C GLU A 457 -15.51 -22.22 -9.51
N ASP A 458 -16.00 -23.11 -8.67
CA ASP A 458 -17.12 -24.01 -9.02
C ASP A 458 -18.45 -23.27 -9.23
N LEU A 459 -18.58 -22.06 -8.67
CA LEU A 459 -19.75 -21.19 -8.80
C LEU A 459 -19.52 -20.08 -9.84
N ALA A 460 -18.36 -20.05 -10.49
CA ALA A 460 -18.01 -19.01 -11.47
C ALA A 460 -19.05 -18.92 -12.58
N ARG A 461 -19.53 -17.73 -12.85
CA ARG A 461 -20.44 -17.43 -13.95
C ARG A 461 -19.68 -16.64 -15.01
N THR A 462 -19.97 -16.93 -16.25
CA THR A 462 -19.44 -16.16 -17.37
C THR A 462 -20.50 -15.17 -17.81
N GLU A 463 -20.15 -13.89 -17.83
CA GLU A 463 -21.02 -12.81 -18.27
C GLU A 463 -20.37 -12.02 -19.41
N LYS A 464 -21.21 -11.40 -20.25
CA LYS A 464 -20.72 -10.49 -21.25
C LYS A 464 -20.11 -9.25 -20.59
N PHE A 465 -18.95 -8.85 -21.05
CA PHE A 465 -18.27 -7.64 -20.53
C PHE A 465 -19.14 -6.40 -20.79
N THR A 466 -19.37 -5.63 -19.73
CA THR A 466 -20.08 -4.35 -19.83
C THR A 466 -19.21 -3.18 -19.37
N THR A 467 -18.72 -3.21 -18.14
CA THR A 467 -17.97 -2.08 -17.55
C THR A 467 -16.79 -2.49 -16.70
N SER A 468 -16.66 -3.78 -16.34
CA SER A 468 -15.62 -4.24 -15.42
C SER A 468 -15.11 -5.62 -15.83
N ILE A 469 -13.81 -5.82 -15.67
CA ILE A 469 -13.14 -7.11 -15.96
C ILE A 469 -13.43 -8.14 -14.86
N LYS A 470 -14.06 -7.74 -13.73
CA LYS A 470 -14.37 -8.61 -12.59
C LYS A 470 -13.15 -9.49 -12.19
N ASP A 471 -13.32 -10.82 -12.21
CA ASP A 471 -12.27 -11.77 -11.83
C ASP A 471 -11.38 -12.22 -12.99
N GLY A 472 -11.50 -11.60 -14.13
CA GLY A 472 -10.68 -11.82 -15.33
C GLY A 472 -11.47 -12.15 -16.57
N LEU A 473 -10.76 -12.25 -17.71
CA LEU A 473 -11.36 -12.63 -18.99
C LEU A 473 -11.59 -14.14 -19.05
N ASP A 474 -12.78 -14.56 -19.46
CA ASP A 474 -13.03 -15.93 -19.90
C ASP A 474 -12.59 -16.09 -21.35
N ILE A 475 -11.33 -16.47 -21.55
CA ILE A 475 -10.74 -16.64 -22.88
C ILE A 475 -11.51 -17.70 -23.67
N ARG A 476 -11.96 -18.78 -23.02
CA ARG A 476 -12.65 -19.87 -23.70
C ARG A 476 -14.01 -19.44 -24.24
N GLU A 477 -14.79 -18.71 -23.47
CA GLU A 477 -16.10 -18.24 -23.88
C GLU A 477 -15.99 -17.06 -24.85
N THR A 478 -15.00 -16.20 -24.67
CA THR A 478 -14.68 -15.13 -25.63
C THR A 478 -14.29 -15.72 -26.99
N LEU A 479 -13.47 -16.77 -27.03
CA LEU A 479 -13.11 -17.43 -28.30
C LEU A 479 -14.29 -18.19 -28.92
N ARG A 480 -15.16 -18.78 -28.11
CA ARG A 480 -16.38 -19.46 -28.60
C ARG A 480 -17.32 -18.48 -29.31
N ASN A 481 -17.40 -17.27 -28.82
CA ASN A 481 -18.27 -16.21 -29.33
C ASN A 481 -17.51 -15.11 -30.09
N TRP A 482 -16.32 -15.40 -30.65
CA TRP A 482 -15.45 -14.42 -31.29
C TRP A 482 -16.15 -13.64 -32.44
N HIS A 483 -17.13 -14.28 -33.11
CA HIS A 483 -17.88 -13.71 -34.20
C HIS A 483 -18.83 -12.57 -33.78
N THR A 484 -19.15 -12.42 -32.51
CA THR A 484 -19.98 -11.34 -31.99
C THR A 484 -19.15 -10.10 -31.64
N GLY A 485 -17.80 -10.21 -31.57
CA GLY A 485 -16.93 -9.15 -31.15
C GLY A 485 -17.00 -8.82 -29.64
N ASP A 486 -17.73 -9.63 -28.87
CA ASP A 486 -17.93 -9.41 -27.44
C ASP A 486 -16.86 -10.10 -26.60
N LEU A 487 -16.43 -9.43 -25.54
CA LEU A 487 -15.57 -10.02 -24.51
C LEU A 487 -16.44 -10.63 -23.42
N TYR A 488 -16.01 -11.77 -22.92
CA TYR A 488 -16.64 -12.44 -21.78
C TYR A 488 -15.73 -12.40 -20.56
N VAL A 489 -16.30 -12.09 -19.41
CA VAL A 489 -15.61 -12.01 -18.13
C VAL A 489 -16.14 -13.06 -17.18
N LYS A 490 -15.24 -13.56 -16.34
CA LYS A 490 -15.61 -14.40 -15.20
C LYS A 490 -16.04 -13.52 -14.05
N GLU A 491 -17.13 -13.90 -13.44
CA GLU A 491 -17.55 -13.44 -12.14
C GLU A 491 -17.53 -14.62 -11.18
N ILE A 492 -16.65 -14.55 -10.19
CA ILE A 492 -16.60 -15.52 -9.10
C ILE A 492 -17.43 -14.93 -7.97
N PRO A 493 -18.67 -15.40 -7.76
CA PRO A 493 -19.46 -14.89 -6.65
C PRO A 493 -18.71 -15.17 -5.35
N PRO A 494 -18.79 -14.30 -4.33
CA PRO A 494 -18.20 -14.55 -3.04
C PRO A 494 -18.71 -15.91 -2.54
N ALA A 495 -17.79 -16.76 -2.12
CA ALA A 495 -18.12 -18.10 -1.66
C ALA A 495 -19.18 -18.01 -0.56
N ARG A 496 -20.37 -18.53 -0.82
CA ARG A 496 -21.42 -18.63 0.19
C ARG A 496 -21.10 -19.82 1.09
N GLY A 497 -20.50 -19.53 2.23
CA GLY A 497 -20.19 -20.51 3.26
C GLY A 497 -18.87 -20.18 3.95
N ASN A 498 -18.90 -20.14 5.27
CA ASN A 498 -17.70 -20.07 6.07
C ASN A 498 -17.05 -21.44 6.12
N LEU A 499 -15.73 -21.48 6.13
CA LEU A 499 -14.92 -22.63 6.43
C LEU A 499 -14.46 -22.56 7.88
N GLU A 500 -15.00 -23.40 8.71
CA GLU A 500 -14.70 -23.44 10.13
C GLU A 500 -13.65 -24.48 10.47
N VAL A 501 -13.64 -25.58 9.70
CA VAL A 501 -12.80 -26.74 9.96
C VAL A 501 -11.91 -27.05 8.76
N VAL A 502 -10.63 -27.27 9.05
CA VAL A 502 -9.62 -27.71 8.08
C VAL A 502 -9.02 -29.01 8.57
N VAL A 503 -8.93 -30.01 7.71
CA VAL A 503 -8.30 -31.31 7.97
C VAL A 503 -7.02 -31.43 7.17
N PHE A 504 -5.95 -31.81 7.83
CA PHE A 504 -4.66 -32.13 7.22
C PHE A 504 -4.36 -33.61 7.36
N LEU A 505 -4.04 -34.26 6.25
CA LEU A 505 -3.54 -35.63 6.22
C LEU A 505 -2.20 -35.61 5.50
N PHE A 506 -1.12 -35.77 6.26
CA PHE A 506 0.23 -35.70 5.72
C PHE A 506 0.68 -37.05 5.12
N ASP A 507 0.35 -38.13 5.79
CA ASP A 507 0.59 -39.50 5.31
C ASP A 507 -0.75 -40.24 5.17
N THR A 508 -1.01 -40.82 4.00
CA THR A 508 -2.18 -41.66 3.73
C THR A 508 -1.77 -42.86 2.88
N PRO A 509 -2.10 -44.07 3.32
CA PRO A 509 -2.76 -44.46 4.57
C PRO A 509 -1.84 -44.24 5.79
N ALA A 510 -2.42 -43.78 6.91
CA ALA A 510 -1.69 -43.61 8.13
C ALA A 510 -1.46 -44.97 8.85
N ASP A 511 -0.19 -45.21 9.18
CA ASP A 511 0.17 -46.38 9.97
C ASP A 511 -0.16 -46.15 11.46
N PRO A 512 -1.09 -46.97 12.05
CA PRO A 512 -1.48 -46.82 13.46
C PRO A 512 -0.34 -47.09 14.47
N GLU A 513 0.68 -47.86 14.09
CA GLU A 513 1.82 -48.18 14.95
C GLU A 513 2.79 -46.96 14.95
N LYS A 514 3.02 -46.38 13.79
CA LYS A 514 3.85 -45.16 13.64
C LYS A 514 3.21 -43.96 14.33
N TYR A 515 1.88 -43.82 14.23
CA TYR A 515 1.12 -42.69 14.80
C TYR A 515 0.30 -43.15 16.01
N SER A 516 1.00 -43.57 17.02
CA SER A 516 0.39 -44.13 18.25
C SER A 516 -0.12 -43.05 19.21
N TRP A 517 0.36 -41.82 19.11
CA TRP A 517 -0.09 -40.75 19.95
C TRP A 517 -1.32 -40.05 19.37
N ARG A 518 -2.42 -40.09 20.13
CA ARG A 518 -3.71 -39.56 19.75
C ARG A 518 -4.20 -38.63 20.82
N THR A 519 -4.37 -37.35 20.47
CA THR A 519 -4.70 -36.33 21.45
C THR A 519 -5.53 -35.21 20.87
N MET A 520 -6.06 -34.40 21.77
CA MET A 520 -6.73 -33.17 21.47
C MET A 520 -6.07 -32.03 22.19
N TRP A 521 -6.10 -30.90 21.57
CA TRP A 521 -5.58 -29.65 22.04
C TRP A 521 -6.69 -28.62 22.06
N TYR A 522 -6.88 -27.97 23.19
CA TYR A 522 -7.86 -26.89 23.30
C TYR A 522 -7.13 -25.56 23.20
N ALA A 523 -7.69 -24.64 22.39
CA ALA A 523 -7.20 -23.29 22.31
C ALA A 523 -7.39 -22.57 23.65
N GLU A 524 -6.36 -21.85 24.08
CA GLU A 524 -6.40 -21.03 25.30
C GLU A 524 -6.78 -19.58 24.98
N HIS A 525 -6.56 -19.17 23.73
CA HIS A 525 -6.84 -17.82 23.23
C HIS A 525 -7.78 -17.83 22.03
N ASP A 526 -8.56 -16.78 21.89
CA ASP A 526 -9.56 -16.63 20.79
C ASP A 526 -8.92 -16.64 19.40
N GLN A 527 -7.63 -16.42 19.28
CA GLN A 527 -6.88 -16.40 18.03
C GLN A 527 -6.29 -17.76 17.64
N GLU A 528 -6.36 -18.73 18.51
CA GLU A 528 -5.88 -20.08 18.29
C GLU A 528 -7.01 -20.99 17.80
N SER A 529 -6.65 -22.13 17.19
CA SER A 529 -7.60 -23.17 16.80
C SER A 529 -7.65 -24.31 17.79
N THR A 530 -8.83 -24.85 18.05
CA THR A 530 -8.93 -26.14 18.72
C THR A 530 -8.47 -27.24 17.77
N LEU A 531 -7.59 -28.11 18.23
CA LEU A 531 -6.85 -29.09 17.44
C LEU A 531 -7.14 -30.51 17.90
N CYS A 532 -7.39 -31.38 16.94
CA CYS A 532 -7.41 -32.82 17.16
C CYS A 532 -6.41 -33.49 16.22
N MET A 533 -5.55 -34.38 16.74
CA MET A 533 -4.41 -34.90 15.99
C MET A 533 -4.10 -36.35 16.30
N TYR A 534 -3.44 -37.02 15.36
CA TYR A 534 -2.64 -38.21 15.61
C TYR A 534 -1.21 -37.94 15.15
N ALA A 535 -0.24 -38.38 15.97
CA ALA A 535 1.17 -38.05 15.77
C ALA A 535 2.07 -39.22 16.16
N THR A 536 3.34 -39.11 15.79
CA THR A 536 4.38 -40.03 16.26
C THR A 536 4.55 -39.89 17.76
N PRO A 537 5.05 -40.94 18.46
CA PRO A 537 5.53 -40.78 19.84
C PRO A 537 6.55 -39.67 19.94
N PHE A 538 6.68 -39.13 21.15
CA PHE A 538 7.71 -38.13 21.41
C PHE A 538 9.09 -38.72 21.09
N GLY A 539 9.87 -37.97 20.32
CA GLY A 539 11.28 -38.26 20.14
C GLY A 539 12.08 -38.00 21.40
N ASP A 540 13.39 -38.18 21.30
CA ASP A 540 14.31 -37.82 22.40
C ASP A 540 14.26 -36.32 22.71
N ASN A 541 14.64 -35.95 23.94
CA ASN A 541 14.70 -34.54 24.31
C ASN A 541 15.66 -33.78 23.41
N LEU A 542 15.16 -32.71 22.81
CA LEU A 542 15.94 -31.88 21.89
C LEU A 542 16.70 -30.79 22.63
N VAL A 543 16.10 -30.22 23.68
CA VAL A 543 16.66 -29.08 24.44
C VAL A 543 16.38 -29.29 25.92
N GLY A 544 17.20 -30.05 26.57
CA GLY A 544 17.06 -30.31 28.01
C GLY A 544 15.83 -31.14 28.40
N PRO A 545 15.67 -31.43 29.67
CA PRO A 545 14.64 -32.33 30.16
C PRO A 545 13.25 -31.75 29.93
N GLY A 546 12.38 -32.57 29.34
CA GLY A 546 10.97 -32.27 29.20
C GLY A 546 10.56 -31.63 27.87
N ILE A 547 11.47 -31.41 26.94
CA ILE A 547 11.15 -30.92 25.60
C ILE A 547 11.49 -31.97 24.55
N ALA A 548 10.50 -32.42 23.82
CA ALA A 548 10.63 -33.48 22.81
C ALA A 548 9.97 -33.06 21.49
N GLU A 549 10.42 -33.65 20.40
CA GLU A 549 9.83 -33.47 19.08
C GLU A 549 8.80 -34.58 18.80
N SER A 550 7.71 -34.19 18.12
CA SER A 550 6.73 -35.11 17.52
C SER A 550 6.31 -34.62 16.15
N ARG A 551 5.75 -35.55 15.34
CA ARG A 551 5.30 -35.23 13.97
C ARG A 551 3.86 -35.62 13.78
N TYR A 552 3.05 -34.71 13.28
CA TYR A 552 1.67 -35.03 12.88
C TYR A 552 1.63 -36.01 11.72
N GLY A 553 0.81 -37.06 11.85
CA GLY A 553 0.36 -37.88 10.72
C GLY A 553 -0.91 -37.27 10.10
N GLY A 554 -1.76 -36.66 10.93
CA GLY A 554 -2.93 -35.91 10.54
C GLY A 554 -3.48 -35.09 11.70
N ALA A 555 -4.15 -34.00 11.35
CA ALA A 555 -4.77 -33.11 12.32
C ALA A 555 -6.01 -32.43 11.70
N PHE A 556 -6.98 -32.06 12.52
CA PHE A 556 -7.95 -31.05 12.12
C PHE A 556 -7.98 -29.88 13.08
N PHE A 557 -8.29 -28.72 12.54
CA PHE A 557 -8.33 -27.43 13.21
C PHE A 557 -9.73 -26.87 13.17
N VAL A 558 -10.22 -26.36 14.30
CA VAL A 558 -11.51 -25.69 14.41
C VAL A 558 -11.30 -24.25 14.81
N PHE A 559 -11.76 -23.34 13.96
CA PHE A 559 -11.71 -21.89 14.20
C PHE A 559 -13.07 -21.24 13.86
N PRO A 560 -13.62 -20.37 14.70
CA PRO A 560 -13.15 -19.97 16.02
C PRO A 560 -13.07 -21.13 17.02
N PRO A 561 -12.17 -21.03 18.03
CA PRO A 561 -11.95 -22.11 18.98
C PRO A 561 -13.20 -22.37 19.81
N ARG A 562 -13.37 -23.62 20.14
CA ARG A 562 -14.42 -24.06 21.04
C ARG A 562 -14.07 -25.39 21.67
N TYR A 563 -14.71 -25.68 22.79
CA TYR A 563 -14.62 -26.99 23.42
C TYR A 563 -15.31 -28.02 22.51
N ILE A 564 -14.61 -29.14 22.27
CA ILE A 564 -15.12 -30.33 21.59
C ILE A 564 -14.77 -31.57 22.44
N GLU A 565 -15.64 -32.56 22.45
CA GLU A 565 -15.40 -33.82 23.16
C GLU A 565 -14.25 -34.62 22.53
N ASP A 566 -13.58 -35.42 23.32
CA ASP A 566 -12.43 -36.24 22.87
C ASP A 566 -12.84 -37.20 21.74
N VAL A 567 -12.51 -36.81 20.50
CA VAL A 567 -12.84 -37.56 19.28
C VAL A 567 -12.26 -38.97 19.30
N TRP A 568 -11.11 -39.15 19.96
CA TRP A 568 -10.46 -40.47 19.98
C TRP A 568 -11.16 -41.49 20.87
N ARG A 569 -11.85 -41.06 21.91
CA ARG A 569 -12.59 -41.88 22.85
C ARG A 569 -14.08 -41.87 22.63
N ASP A 570 -14.58 -41.02 21.77
CA ASP A 570 -16.02 -40.87 21.52
C ASP A 570 -16.64 -42.10 20.87
N PRO A 571 -17.64 -42.74 21.52
CA PRO A 571 -18.32 -43.93 21.00
C PRO A 571 -19.07 -43.63 19.70
N ARG A 572 -19.46 -42.41 19.42
CA ARG A 572 -20.17 -42.03 18.17
C ARG A 572 -19.38 -42.32 16.90
N PHE A 573 -18.03 -42.43 17.02
CA PHE A 573 -17.13 -42.70 15.88
C PHE A 573 -16.61 -44.12 15.80
N HIS A 574 -17.23 -45.10 16.51
CA HIS A 574 -16.83 -46.52 16.48
C HIS A 574 -16.97 -47.16 15.12
N TYR A 575 -17.77 -46.62 14.21
CA TYR A 575 -17.93 -47.11 12.84
C TYR A 575 -16.71 -46.82 11.92
N THR A 576 -15.77 -46.03 12.37
CA THR A 576 -14.54 -45.70 11.63
C THR A 576 -13.49 -46.78 11.83
N GLN A 577 -12.73 -47.11 10.77
CA GLN A 577 -11.73 -48.18 10.77
C GLN A 577 -10.29 -47.71 10.78
N THR A 578 -10.04 -46.49 10.25
CA THR A 578 -8.69 -45.90 10.15
C THR A 578 -8.59 -44.60 10.93
N LEU A 579 -7.36 -44.15 11.18
CA LEU A 579 -7.08 -42.91 11.89
C LEU A 579 -7.65 -41.72 11.12
N GLU A 580 -7.48 -41.71 9.80
CA GLU A 580 -7.98 -40.64 8.90
C GLU A 580 -9.52 -40.60 8.94
N GLU A 581 -10.18 -41.77 8.92
CA GLU A 581 -11.64 -41.83 8.97
C GLU A 581 -12.18 -41.26 10.26
N ARG A 582 -11.51 -41.55 11.40
CA ARG A 582 -11.90 -41.02 12.69
C ARG A 582 -11.69 -39.52 12.78
N LEU A 583 -10.58 -39.05 12.26
CA LEU A 583 -10.26 -37.63 12.20
C LEU A 583 -11.29 -36.88 11.34
N ILE A 584 -11.60 -37.39 10.14
CA ILE A 584 -12.62 -36.83 9.23
C ILE A 584 -14.02 -36.89 9.87
N ALA A 585 -14.35 -37.94 10.54
CA ALA A 585 -15.65 -38.06 11.21
C ALA A 585 -15.81 -37.02 12.33
N GLY A 586 -14.79 -36.88 13.17
CA GLY A 586 -14.74 -35.84 14.19
C GLY A 586 -14.85 -34.43 13.61
N ALA A 587 -14.07 -34.14 12.56
CA ALA A 587 -14.12 -32.87 11.84
C ALA A 587 -15.53 -32.58 11.30
N CYS A 588 -16.14 -33.56 10.66
CA CYS A 588 -17.50 -33.43 10.09
C CYS A 588 -18.57 -33.26 11.17
N PHE A 589 -18.45 -33.93 12.28
CA PHE A 589 -19.41 -33.85 13.38
C PHE A 589 -19.35 -32.52 14.09
N HIS A 590 -18.13 -32.02 14.37
CA HIS A 590 -17.92 -30.82 15.13
C HIS A 590 -17.96 -29.53 14.27
N SER A 591 -17.94 -29.62 12.94
CA SER A 591 -18.15 -28.45 12.09
C SER A 591 -19.60 -27.99 12.11
N ARG A 592 -19.84 -26.68 12.28
CA ARG A 592 -21.17 -26.09 12.07
C ARG A 592 -21.42 -25.79 10.60
N GLU A 593 -20.36 -25.53 9.86
CA GLU A 593 -20.43 -25.19 8.45
C GLU A 593 -20.57 -26.43 7.55
N ARG A 594 -21.15 -26.22 6.38
CA ARG A 594 -21.40 -27.32 5.41
C ARG A 594 -20.11 -27.80 4.75
N PHE A 595 -19.15 -26.94 4.58
CA PHE A 595 -17.92 -27.22 3.86
C PHE A 595 -16.75 -27.42 4.82
N ILE A 596 -15.89 -28.38 4.51
CA ILE A 596 -14.69 -28.73 5.25
C ILE A 596 -13.54 -28.79 4.26
N ALA A 597 -12.46 -28.05 4.50
CA ALA A 597 -11.25 -28.17 3.70
C ALA A 597 -10.48 -29.44 4.10
N LEU A 598 -10.09 -30.22 3.11
CA LEU A 598 -9.26 -31.41 3.27
C LEU A 598 -7.97 -31.25 2.47
N VAL A 599 -6.86 -31.07 3.18
CA VAL A 599 -5.52 -31.10 2.60
C VAL A 599 -4.98 -32.51 2.69
N SER A 600 -4.73 -33.16 1.56
CA SER A 600 -4.26 -34.55 1.54
C SER A 600 -3.48 -34.86 0.25
N PRO A 601 -2.59 -35.88 0.26
CA PRO A 601 -1.86 -36.31 -0.94
C PRO A 601 -2.78 -36.78 -2.07
N LEU A 602 -3.85 -37.46 -1.71
CA LEU A 602 -4.82 -38.03 -2.66
C LEU A 602 -6.22 -37.44 -2.44
N PRO A 603 -7.05 -37.37 -3.48
CA PRO A 603 -8.45 -36.98 -3.34
C PRO A 603 -9.20 -37.85 -2.35
N PRO A 604 -10.26 -37.32 -1.69
CA PRO A 604 -11.04 -38.12 -0.75
C PRO A 604 -11.65 -39.37 -1.44
N ASN A 605 -11.43 -40.51 -0.83
CA ASN A 605 -11.95 -41.75 -1.31
C ASN A 605 -13.49 -41.87 -1.09
N SER A 606 -14.11 -42.92 -1.60
CA SER A 606 -15.56 -43.09 -1.50
C SER A 606 -16.05 -43.17 -0.05
N ARG A 607 -15.23 -43.73 0.85
CA ARG A 607 -15.56 -43.94 2.26
C ARG A 607 -15.49 -42.61 3.03
N TRP A 608 -14.49 -41.78 2.80
CA TRP A 608 -14.39 -40.41 3.37
C TRP A 608 -15.55 -39.52 2.93
N ARG A 609 -15.92 -39.62 1.64
CA ARG A 609 -17.09 -38.88 1.11
C ARG A 609 -18.39 -39.39 1.72
N ARG A 610 -18.51 -40.70 2.01
CA ARG A 610 -19.66 -41.27 2.70
C ARG A 610 -19.76 -40.78 4.15
N ILE A 611 -18.64 -40.74 4.89
CA ILE A 611 -18.56 -40.16 6.24
C ILE A 611 -19.02 -38.71 6.22
N ALA A 612 -18.52 -37.90 5.31
CA ALA A 612 -18.94 -36.51 5.21
C ALA A 612 -20.44 -36.36 4.94
N ARG A 613 -20.99 -37.14 4.03
CA ARG A 613 -22.45 -37.16 3.74
C ARG A 613 -23.31 -37.59 4.93
N LEU A 614 -22.85 -38.49 5.76
CA LEU A 614 -23.53 -38.91 7.00
C LEU A 614 -23.75 -37.70 7.93
N HIS A 615 -22.84 -36.73 7.90
CA HIS A 615 -22.93 -35.50 8.70
C HIS A 615 -23.46 -34.31 7.89
N ASN A 616 -24.00 -34.52 6.68
CA ASN A 616 -24.43 -33.44 5.76
C ASN A 616 -23.33 -32.47 5.41
N LYS A 617 -22.07 -32.94 5.30
CA LYS A 617 -20.88 -32.10 4.98
C LYS A 617 -20.32 -32.45 3.61
N HIS A 618 -19.57 -31.47 3.06
CA HIS A 618 -18.82 -31.61 1.82
C HIS A 618 -17.34 -31.38 2.06
N LEU A 619 -16.49 -32.28 1.56
CA LEU A 619 -15.03 -32.17 1.61
C LEU A 619 -14.54 -31.45 0.36
N ILE A 620 -13.82 -30.33 0.57
CA ILE A 620 -13.12 -29.62 -0.47
C ILE A 620 -11.68 -30.09 -0.45
N HIS A 621 -11.26 -30.75 -1.51
CA HIS A 621 -9.90 -31.29 -1.59
C HIS A 621 -8.90 -30.25 -2.07
N ILE A 622 -7.86 -30.06 -1.28
CA ILE A 622 -6.68 -29.28 -1.63
C ILE A 622 -5.48 -30.24 -1.69
N PRO A 623 -4.89 -30.47 -2.87
CA PRO A 623 -3.72 -31.33 -2.98
C PRO A 623 -2.57 -30.81 -2.14
N ILE A 624 -1.97 -31.65 -1.29
CA ILE A 624 -0.83 -31.27 -0.44
C ILE A 624 0.38 -30.79 -1.27
N GLY A 625 0.51 -31.29 -2.51
CA GLY A 625 1.54 -30.89 -3.44
C GLY A 625 1.45 -29.42 -3.91
N ARG A 626 0.40 -28.68 -3.57
CA ARG A 626 0.35 -27.21 -3.77
C ARG A 626 1.27 -26.46 -2.82
N PHE A 627 1.72 -27.10 -1.76
CA PHE A 627 2.58 -26.49 -0.75
C PHE A 627 4.02 -26.99 -0.93
N SER A 628 4.99 -26.14 -0.59
CA SER A 628 6.39 -26.58 -0.63
C SER A 628 6.65 -27.67 0.40
N GLY A 629 7.54 -28.61 0.07
CA GLY A 629 7.92 -29.68 0.99
C GLY A 629 8.49 -29.15 2.31
N GLU A 630 9.18 -28.01 2.25
CA GLU A 630 9.73 -27.33 3.42
C GLU A 630 8.62 -26.77 4.34
N THR A 631 7.60 -26.15 3.76
CA THR A 631 6.44 -25.67 4.52
C THR A 631 5.72 -26.82 5.21
N ILE A 632 5.51 -27.93 4.49
CA ILE A 632 4.86 -29.13 5.04
C ILE A 632 5.71 -29.73 6.17
N ALA A 633 7.03 -29.84 5.99
CA ALA A 633 7.92 -30.38 7.01
C ALA A 633 7.89 -29.56 8.30
N ARG A 634 7.80 -28.25 8.19
CA ARG A 634 7.69 -27.34 9.35
C ARG A 634 6.38 -27.50 10.11
N ILE A 635 5.27 -27.43 9.40
CA ILE A 635 3.94 -27.50 10.02
C ILE A 635 3.69 -28.87 10.62
N ARG A 636 4.25 -29.90 10.01
CA ARG A 636 4.13 -31.27 10.49
C ARG A 636 4.89 -31.53 11.77
N ARG A 637 5.97 -30.81 12.02
CA ARG A 637 6.82 -30.96 13.20
C ARG A 637 6.39 -30.00 14.30
N PHE A 638 6.29 -30.49 15.52
CA PHE A 638 5.97 -29.68 16.67
C PHE A 638 6.69 -30.20 17.92
N HIS A 639 6.81 -29.33 18.91
CA HIS A 639 7.49 -29.65 20.16
C HIS A 639 6.48 -29.90 21.27
N VAL A 640 6.81 -30.83 22.12
CA VAL A 640 6.00 -31.19 23.30
C VAL A 640 6.81 -30.95 24.55
N LEU A 641 6.21 -30.26 25.51
CA LEU A 641 6.85 -29.95 26.77
C LEU A 641 6.47 -30.95 27.87
N ASN A 642 7.45 -31.56 28.49
CA ASN A 642 7.28 -32.51 29.59
C ASN A 642 6.33 -33.67 29.30
N GLY A 643 6.26 -34.11 28.03
CA GLY A 643 5.34 -35.18 27.60
C GLY A 643 3.87 -34.87 27.79
N LYS A 644 3.48 -33.62 28.04
CA LYS A 644 2.10 -33.17 28.13
C LYS A 644 1.54 -32.84 26.76
N ASN A 645 0.24 -32.89 26.62
CA ASN A 645 -0.47 -32.51 25.39
C ASN A 645 -0.52 -31.00 25.25
N ILE A 646 0.65 -30.35 25.22
CA ILE A 646 0.74 -28.91 25.08
C ILE A 646 1.35 -28.60 23.72
N ARG A 647 0.78 -27.65 22.99
CA ARG A 647 1.46 -27.04 21.87
C ARG A 647 2.73 -26.42 22.37
N SER A 648 3.82 -26.88 21.87
CA SER A 648 5.07 -26.45 22.39
C SER A 648 5.67 -25.34 21.57
N TYR A 649 6.55 -24.64 22.17
CA TYR A 649 7.28 -23.60 21.61
C TYR A 649 8.70 -23.55 22.11
N ALA A 650 9.37 -24.58 21.93
CA ALA A 650 10.79 -24.67 22.23
C ALA A 650 11.68 -23.87 21.27
N ALA A 651 11.12 -23.16 20.29
CA ALA A 651 11.89 -22.46 19.27
C ALA A 651 12.92 -21.46 19.82
N ARG A 652 12.72 -20.91 21.02
CA ARG A 652 13.74 -20.08 21.66
C ARG A 652 14.91 -20.88 22.25
N PHE A 653 14.71 -22.16 22.52
CA PHE A 653 15.73 -23.08 23.01
C PHE A 653 16.41 -23.81 21.86
N ILE A 654 15.77 -23.87 20.71
CA ILE A 654 16.24 -24.51 19.50
C ILE A 654 16.75 -23.39 18.59
N GLN A 655 18.07 -23.19 18.59
CA GLN A 655 18.70 -22.08 17.89
C GLN A 655 18.67 -22.21 16.36
N ASP A 656 18.31 -23.36 15.78
CA ASP A 656 18.45 -23.69 14.37
C ASP A 656 17.15 -24.07 13.66
N MET A 657 16.05 -23.48 14.04
CA MET A 657 14.78 -23.63 13.32
C MET A 657 14.55 -22.56 12.28
#